data_d327c6110c7c947c234e7ecb5be3803d
#
_entry.id   d327c6110c7c947c234e7ecb5be3803d
#
_cell.length_a   1.000
_cell.length_b   1.000
_cell.length_c   1.000
_cell.angle_alpha   90.00
_cell.angle_beta   90.00
_cell.angle_gamma   90.00
#
_symmetry.space_group_name_H-M   'P 1'
#
loop_
_entity.id
_entity.type
_entity.pdbx_description
1 polymer ?
#
loop_
_entity_poly.entity_id
_entity_poly.type
_entity_poly.pdbx_seq_one_letter_code
_entity_poly.pdbx_strand_id
1 'polypeptide(L)'
;MTQSQPFELPDFYMPYPARLNPQLEEARAHSKKWARDMGMLEGSGIWEERDLDSHDYALLCSYTHPDCDGPELSLVTDWYVWVFFFDDHFLEVFKRSGDREGGKRYLDRLPAFMPMDLTAATPVPTNPVEAGLIDLWRRTVPTMSMDWRARFAESTENLLNESLWELSNINAGRVPNPVEYIEMRRKVGGAPWSAGLVEHAVGAEVPAVIAESRPMRVLKETFSDGVHLRNDLFSYQRETEEEGELSNGVLVLEKFLNCTTQQAADAVNDLLTSRLQQFESTTLTELPPLFAEKGIDPQSCAGVLAYVKGLQDWQSGGHEWHMRSSRYMNGGGQTAPSARWSAFLPSGLGTSAADIRLASAGAEAQRARGFTHVPFQKVGPSRIPDLYMPFGTTLSPHLQSARRNVVEWAHRMGLLKPQPGVPGSHIWDEHKLIAFDFPLCAAGIHRQASPDELDLSSQWLAWGTYADDYYPAVFGRARNLAAAKICNERLSAHMPIDPDTAPAPTSPLERALSDLWSRTVRPLSADARRRFRTAVEGMISSWLWELTNQAQNRIPDPVDYIEMRRWTFGSELTMSLSRLAHGKEVPPEIYRSGPMRSLENSATDYACLVNDVYSYQKEIEFEGEVHNGVLVVQNFFNCDYPTGLGIIQDLMNSRMRQFQHVAAHELPVLCDDFRLGKTARQALDDYVRELQDWMAGILTWHRDGNRYKESELRYKVGAASRFGAPTGLGTSAARIAFTEATRTAR
;
A
#
# COMPACT_ATOMS: atom_id res chain seq x y z
N MET A 1 -18.89 19.24 -32.95
CA MET A 1 -18.62 20.04 -31.75
C MET A 1 -17.50 19.28 -31.03
N THR A 2 -16.33 19.81 -30.98
CA THR A 2 -15.20 19.19 -30.24
C THR A 2 -15.57 19.22 -28.76
N GLN A 3 -15.85 18.06 -28.17
CA GLN A 3 -16.05 17.92 -26.74
C GLN A 3 -14.72 18.21 -26.06
N SER A 4 -14.68 19.23 -25.19
CA SER A 4 -13.57 19.48 -24.27
C SER A 4 -13.67 18.52 -23.10
N GLN A 5 -12.56 18.18 -22.44
CA GLN A 5 -12.62 17.45 -21.18
C GLN A 5 -13.61 18.11 -20.22
N PRO A 6 -14.37 17.32 -19.40
CA PRO A 6 -15.39 17.86 -18.49
C PRO A 6 -14.81 18.64 -17.31
N PHE A 7 -13.49 18.81 -17.23
CA PHE A 7 -12.76 19.59 -16.22
C PHE A 7 -11.55 20.26 -16.85
N GLU A 8 -11.04 21.31 -16.19
CA GLU A 8 -9.77 21.92 -16.51
C GLU A 8 -8.64 21.12 -15.85
N LEU A 9 -7.55 20.85 -16.60
CA LEU A 9 -6.40 20.17 -16.06
C LEU A 9 -5.81 20.98 -14.89
N PRO A 10 -5.59 20.35 -13.72
CA PRO A 10 -5.02 21.04 -12.58
C PRO A 10 -3.54 21.40 -12.82
N ASP A 11 -3.01 22.30 -11.99
CA ASP A 11 -1.59 22.61 -11.94
C ASP A 11 -0.81 21.43 -11.33
N PHE A 12 0.10 20.85 -12.08
CA PHE A 12 0.86 19.67 -11.65
C PHE A 12 2.12 20.05 -10.86
N TYR A 13 2.29 19.43 -9.70
CA TYR A 13 3.58 19.41 -9.02
C TYR A 13 4.54 18.47 -9.74
N MET A 14 5.63 19.00 -10.33
CA MET A 14 6.69 18.22 -10.99
C MET A 14 8.05 18.78 -10.60
N PRO A 15 8.69 18.21 -9.55
CA PRO A 15 9.97 18.73 -9.05
C PRO A 15 11.17 18.35 -9.91
N TYR A 16 11.00 17.47 -10.90
CA TYR A 16 12.08 16.95 -11.73
C TYR A 16 12.07 17.59 -13.11
N PRO A 17 13.26 18.00 -13.65
CA PRO A 17 13.34 18.54 -15.00
C PRO A 17 13.23 17.41 -16.04
N ALA A 18 12.40 17.61 -17.06
CA ALA A 18 12.37 16.71 -18.21
C ALA A 18 13.59 16.91 -19.11
N ARG A 19 14.13 15.80 -19.61
CA ARG A 19 15.28 15.78 -20.53
C ARG A 19 14.96 14.85 -21.71
N LEU A 20 15.40 15.20 -22.89
CA LEU A 20 15.15 14.43 -24.11
C LEU A 20 16.42 13.68 -24.53
N ASN A 21 16.29 12.39 -24.80
CA ASN A 21 17.36 11.58 -25.35
C ASN A 21 17.65 12.01 -26.81
N PRO A 22 18.93 12.22 -27.20
CA PRO A 22 19.28 12.65 -28.53
C PRO A 22 19.05 11.59 -29.64
N GLN A 23 18.80 10.33 -29.26
CA GLN A 23 18.61 9.21 -30.21
C GLN A 23 17.12 9.02 -30.62
N LEU A 24 16.26 10.00 -30.38
CA LEU A 24 14.82 9.94 -30.68
C LEU A 24 14.49 9.48 -32.09
N GLU A 25 15.14 10.07 -33.10
CA GLU A 25 14.83 9.75 -34.51
C GLU A 25 15.24 8.32 -34.90
N GLU A 26 16.32 7.82 -34.30
CA GLU A 26 16.75 6.43 -34.49
C GLU A 26 15.72 5.47 -33.87
N ALA A 27 15.26 5.75 -32.64
CA ALA A 27 14.24 4.96 -31.95
C ALA A 27 12.91 4.96 -32.72
N ARG A 28 12.45 6.10 -33.25
CA ARG A 28 11.25 6.18 -34.11
C ARG A 28 11.34 5.28 -35.34
N ALA A 29 12.46 5.35 -36.06
CA ALA A 29 12.66 4.53 -37.26
C ALA A 29 12.74 3.04 -36.93
N HIS A 30 13.45 2.70 -35.84
CA HIS A 30 13.61 1.31 -35.38
C HIS A 30 12.28 0.70 -34.96
N SER A 31 11.54 1.33 -34.02
CA SER A 31 10.33 0.79 -33.43
C SER A 31 9.20 0.65 -34.46
N LYS A 32 9.12 1.57 -35.45
CA LYS A 32 8.19 1.45 -36.54
C LYS A 32 8.48 0.20 -37.42
N LYS A 33 9.75 -0.03 -37.72
CA LYS A 33 10.17 -1.23 -38.47
C LYS A 33 9.87 -2.49 -37.64
N TRP A 34 10.20 -2.48 -36.36
CA TRP A 34 9.96 -3.60 -35.44
C TRP A 34 8.47 -3.93 -35.33
N ALA A 35 7.59 -2.93 -35.13
CA ALA A 35 6.14 -3.12 -35.05
C ALA A 35 5.57 -3.76 -36.34
N ARG A 36 6.10 -3.35 -37.52
CA ARG A 36 5.74 -3.96 -38.78
C ARG A 36 6.22 -5.41 -38.88
N ASP A 37 7.47 -5.68 -38.51
CA ASP A 37 8.06 -7.02 -38.52
C ASP A 37 7.31 -7.98 -37.58
N MET A 38 6.74 -7.47 -36.46
CA MET A 38 5.92 -8.24 -35.52
C MET A 38 4.42 -8.35 -35.92
N GLY A 39 4.02 -7.71 -37.03
CA GLY A 39 2.64 -7.77 -37.55
C GLY A 39 1.65 -6.92 -36.77
N MET A 40 2.09 -5.87 -36.10
CA MET A 40 1.22 -4.99 -35.28
C MET A 40 0.55 -3.88 -36.10
N LEU A 41 1.02 -3.59 -37.29
CA LEU A 41 0.52 -2.53 -38.18
C LEU A 41 -0.46 -3.06 -39.22
N GLU A 42 -0.18 -2.88 -40.48
CA GLU A 42 -1.10 -3.22 -41.57
C GLU A 42 -1.59 -4.67 -41.50
N GLY A 43 -2.90 -4.84 -41.48
CA GLY A 43 -3.56 -6.15 -41.42
C GLY A 43 -3.78 -6.72 -40.02
N SER A 44 -3.34 -6.03 -38.97
CA SER A 44 -3.63 -6.40 -37.58
C SER A 44 -5.10 -6.17 -37.20
N GLY A 45 -5.75 -5.19 -37.84
CA GLY A 45 -7.10 -4.72 -37.49
C GLY A 45 -7.15 -3.86 -36.23
N ILE A 46 -5.99 -3.58 -35.61
CA ILE A 46 -5.88 -2.76 -34.39
C ILE A 46 -5.24 -1.42 -34.70
N TRP A 47 -4.04 -1.41 -35.28
CA TRP A 47 -3.29 -0.20 -35.64
C TRP A 47 -2.96 -0.14 -37.13
N GLU A 48 -2.95 1.10 -37.62
CA GLU A 48 -2.28 1.48 -38.86
C GLU A 48 -0.99 2.25 -38.55
N GLU A 49 -0.08 2.44 -39.53
CA GLU A 49 1.16 3.18 -39.33
C GLU A 49 0.94 4.60 -38.80
N ARG A 50 -0.13 5.28 -39.26
CA ARG A 50 -0.51 6.62 -38.79
C ARG A 50 -0.86 6.68 -37.28
N ASP A 51 -1.39 5.58 -36.71
CA ASP A 51 -1.76 5.52 -35.30
C ASP A 51 -0.47 5.48 -34.45
N LEU A 52 0.50 4.63 -34.83
CA LEU A 52 1.81 4.57 -34.21
C LEU A 52 2.54 5.92 -34.29
N ASP A 53 2.52 6.58 -35.48
CA ASP A 53 3.13 7.88 -35.67
C ASP A 53 2.50 8.98 -34.81
N SER A 54 1.19 8.96 -34.68
CA SER A 54 0.46 9.97 -33.91
C SER A 54 0.64 9.82 -32.41
N HIS A 55 0.75 8.59 -31.89
CA HIS A 55 0.97 8.31 -30.48
C HIS A 55 2.40 8.56 -30.03
N ASP A 56 3.38 8.36 -30.93
CA ASP A 56 4.81 8.66 -30.74
C ASP A 56 5.42 8.10 -29.45
N TYR A 57 5.38 6.77 -29.29
CA TYR A 57 5.96 6.11 -28.11
C TYR A 57 7.48 6.26 -28.02
N ALA A 58 8.16 6.49 -29.14
CA ALA A 58 9.59 6.81 -29.13
C ALA A 58 9.85 8.15 -28.44
N LEU A 59 8.96 9.14 -28.58
CA LEU A 59 9.05 10.40 -27.83
C LEU A 59 8.84 10.16 -26.33
N LEU A 60 7.88 9.32 -25.94
CA LEU A 60 7.70 8.89 -24.54
C LEU A 60 9.00 8.32 -23.98
N CYS A 61 9.56 7.31 -24.66
CA CYS A 61 10.78 6.63 -24.20
C CYS A 61 11.99 7.54 -24.18
N SER A 62 12.11 8.45 -25.16
CA SER A 62 13.21 9.44 -25.20
C SER A 62 13.16 10.44 -24.03
N TYR A 63 11.97 10.80 -23.55
CA TYR A 63 11.83 11.62 -22.36
C TYR A 63 12.01 10.82 -21.07
N THR A 64 11.51 9.58 -21.01
CA THR A 64 11.56 8.76 -19.79
C THR A 64 12.91 8.07 -19.58
N HIS A 65 13.72 7.90 -20.64
CA HIS A 65 15.05 7.28 -20.60
C HIS A 65 16.09 8.18 -21.27
N PRO A 66 16.35 9.38 -20.73
CA PRO A 66 17.15 10.40 -21.41
C PRO A 66 18.63 10.06 -21.52
N ASP A 67 19.15 9.14 -20.69
CA ASP A 67 20.59 8.86 -20.56
C ASP A 67 21.02 7.52 -21.17
N CYS A 68 20.09 6.66 -21.63
CA CYS A 68 20.46 5.39 -22.29
C CYS A 68 20.97 5.59 -23.71
N ASP A 69 21.72 4.62 -24.23
CA ASP A 69 22.20 4.65 -25.61
C ASP A 69 21.12 4.30 -26.66
N GLY A 70 21.43 4.42 -27.95
CA GLY A 70 20.46 4.21 -29.01
C GLY A 70 19.88 2.79 -29.06
N PRO A 71 20.71 1.72 -29.01
CA PRO A 71 20.23 0.35 -28.96
C PRO A 71 19.29 0.07 -27.75
N GLU A 72 19.63 0.58 -26.58
CA GLU A 72 18.80 0.45 -25.38
C GLU A 72 17.50 1.24 -25.50
N LEU A 73 17.55 2.48 -25.98
CA LEU A 73 16.36 3.28 -26.23
C LEU A 73 15.41 2.60 -27.21
N SER A 74 15.97 1.97 -28.28
CA SER A 74 15.19 1.21 -29.26
C SER A 74 14.51 0.00 -28.62
N LEU A 75 15.21 -0.76 -27.76
CA LEU A 75 14.65 -1.89 -27.03
C LEU A 75 13.52 -1.47 -26.09
N VAL A 76 13.73 -0.42 -25.30
CA VAL A 76 12.71 0.12 -24.41
C VAL A 76 11.50 0.61 -25.21
N THR A 77 11.73 1.30 -26.34
CA THR A 77 10.65 1.78 -27.22
C THR A 77 9.82 0.62 -27.77
N ASP A 78 10.46 -0.47 -28.22
CA ASP A 78 9.76 -1.67 -28.68
C ASP A 78 8.87 -2.28 -27.62
N TRP A 79 9.32 -2.31 -26.33
CA TRP A 79 8.50 -2.73 -25.19
C TRP A 79 7.26 -1.84 -24.98
N TYR A 80 7.40 -0.53 -25.12
CA TYR A 80 6.25 0.39 -24.97
C TYR A 80 5.28 0.27 -26.16
N VAL A 81 5.78 0.10 -27.40
CA VAL A 81 4.94 -0.22 -28.55
C VAL A 81 4.15 -1.51 -28.31
N TRP A 82 4.82 -2.54 -27.78
CA TRP A 82 4.18 -3.82 -27.48
C TRP A 82 3.07 -3.69 -26.44
N VAL A 83 3.32 -2.99 -25.33
CA VAL A 83 2.33 -2.91 -24.24
C VAL A 83 1.10 -2.11 -24.63
N PHE A 84 1.28 -1.00 -25.37
CA PHE A 84 0.14 -0.23 -25.85
C PHE A 84 -0.62 -0.95 -26.96
N PHE A 85 0.07 -1.71 -27.80
CA PHE A 85 -0.61 -2.57 -28.78
C PHE A 85 -1.39 -3.69 -28.09
N PHE A 86 -0.84 -4.30 -27.05
CA PHE A 86 -1.54 -5.30 -26.24
C PHE A 86 -2.83 -4.73 -25.64
N ASP A 87 -2.76 -3.55 -25.05
CA ASP A 87 -3.90 -2.89 -24.41
C ASP A 87 -5.04 -2.63 -25.42
N ASP A 88 -4.71 -1.97 -26.54
CA ASP A 88 -5.67 -1.71 -27.60
C ASP A 88 -6.22 -3.01 -28.25
N HIS A 89 -5.38 -4.05 -28.40
CA HIS A 89 -5.81 -5.36 -28.88
C HIS A 89 -6.78 -6.04 -27.88
N PHE A 90 -6.48 -6.00 -26.59
CA PHE A 90 -7.33 -6.59 -25.55
C PHE A 90 -8.68 -5.84 -25.46
N LEU A 91 -8.65 -4.53 -25.57
CA LEU A 91 -9.86 -3.69 -25.65
C LEU A 91 -10.76 -4.10 -26.81
N GLU A 92 -10.23 -4.13 -28.03
CA GLU A 92 -11.01 -4.38 -29.25
C GLU A 92 -11.57 -5.81 -29.30
N VAL A 93 -10.77 -6.80 -28.91
CA VAL A 93 -11.14 -8.22 -29.05
C VAL A 93 -11.99 -8.72 -27.87
N PHE A 94 -11.66 -8.33 -26.64
CA PHE A 94 -12.24 -8.92 -25.45
C PHE A 94 -13.07 -7.96 -24.60
N LYS A 95 -12.61 -6.70 -24.34
CA LYS A 95 -13.37 -5.75 -23.52
C LYS A 95 -14.67 -5.32 -24.23
N ARG A 96 -14.63 -4.95 -25.50
CA ARG A 96 -15.84 -4.55 -26.27
C ARG A 96 -16.86 -5.66 -26.46
N SER A 97 -16.39 -6.91 -26.54
CA SER A 97 -17.28 -8.07 -26.67
C SER A 97 -17.77 -8.61 -25.32
N GLY A 98 -17.17 -8.21 -24.21
CA GLY A 98 -17.41 -8.76 -22.88
C GLY A 98 -16.94 -10.20 -22.71
N ASP A 99 -16.09 -10.72 -23.61
CA ASP A 99 -15.64 -12.13 -23.61
C ASP A 99 -14.50 -12.37 -22.59
N ARG A 100 -14.88 -12.53 -21.32
CA ARG A 100 -13.93 -12.83 -20.23
C ARG A 100 -13.24 -14.19 -20.43
N GLU A 101 -13.99 -15.20 -20.90
CA GLU A 101 -13.43 -16.55 -21.04
C GLU A 101 -12.39 -16.62 -22.17
N GLY A 102 -12.66 -15.97 -23.29
CA GLY A 102 -11.70 -15.83 -24.38
C GLY A 102 -10.49 -15.02 -23.96
N GLY A 103 -10.70 -13.90 -23.25
CA GLY A 103 -9.63 -13.08 -22.69
C GLY A 103 -8.73 -13.88 -21.73
N LYS A 104 -9.32 -14.67 -20.83
CA LYS A 104 -8.54 -15.53 -19.92
C LYS A 104 -7.70 -16.56 -20.68
N ARG A 105 -8.30 -17.30 -21.62
CA ARG A 105 -7.53 -18.27 -22.43
C ARG A 105 -6.37 -17.64 -23.19
N TYR A 106 -6.58 -16.42 -23.67
CA TYR A 106 -5.55 -15.64 -24.36
C TYR A 106 -4.41 -15.27 -23.39
N LEU A 107 -4.72 -14.72 -22.21
CA LEU A 107 -3.74 -14.32 -21.21
C LEU A 107 -2.97 -15.52 -20.61
N ASP A 108 -3.64 -16.62 -20.31
CA ASP A 108 -3.04 -17.85 -19.76
C ASP A 108 -1.93 -18.44 -20.67
N ARG A 109 -1.91 -18.04 -21.93
CA ARG A 109 -0.91 -18.50 -22.90
C ARG A 109 0.37 -17.66 -22.86
N LEU A 110 0.29 -16.38 -22.51
CA LEU A 110 1.39 -15.42 -22.62
C LEU A 110 2.62 -15.76 -21.75
N PRO A 111 2.51 -16.29 -20.50
CA PRO A 111 3.67 -16.67 -19.69
C PRO A 111 4.61 -17.67 -20.38
N ALA A 112 4.09 -18.51 -21.28
CA ALA A 112 4.91 -19.47 -22.02
C ALA A 112 5.93 -18.82 -22.98
N PHE A 113 5.77 -17.51 -23.28
CA PHE A 113 6.67 -16.72 -24.10
C PHE A 113 7.73 -15.98 -23.26
N MET A 114 7.71 -16.13 -21.94
CA MET A 114 8.68 -15.56 -20.98
C MET A 114 9.45 -16.66 -20.22
N PRO A 115 10.16 -17.57 -20.90
CA PRO A 115 10.83 -18.69 -20.22
C PRO A 115 11.98 -18.17 -19.36
N MET A 116 12.07 -18.66 -18.09
CA MET A 116 13.21 -18.37 -17.21
C MET A 116 14.48 -19.05 -17.71
N ASP A 117 14.35 -20.27 -18.21
CA ASP A 117 15.41 -20.99 -18.93
C ASP A 117 15.33 -20.64 -20.42
N LEU A 118 16.29 -19.85 -20.91
CA LEU A 118 16.35 -19.39 -22.30
C LEU A 118 16.62 -20.53 -23.31
N THR A 119 16.98 -21.72 -22.83
CA THR A 119 17.14 -22.92 -23.67
C THR A 119 15.84 -23.70 -23.85
N ALA A 120 14.81 -23.38 -23.04
CA ALA A 120 13.51 -24.02 -23.14
C ALA A 120 12.80 -23.69 -24.45
N ALA A 121 12.11 -24.66 -25.01
CA ALA A 121 11.29 -24.48 -26.20
C ALA A 121 10.08 -23.61 -25.86
N THR A 122 9.84 -22.58 -26.67
CA THR A 122 8.65 -21.73 -26.59
C THR A 122 7.61 -22.14 -27.62
N PRO A 123 6.31 -21.93 -27.36
CA PRO A 123 5.28 -22.18 -28.37
C PRO A 123 5.51 -21.33 -29.64
N VAL A 124 4.95 -21.78 -30.75
CA VAL A 124 4.91 -20.95 -31.96
C VAL A 124 3.92 -19.80 -31.76
N PRO A 125 4.32 -18.53 -31.94
CA PRO A 125 3.42 -17.39 -31.85
C PRO A 125 2.27 -17.48 -32.84
N THR A 126 1.05 -17.14 -32.42
CA THR A 126 -0.17 -17.19 -33.25
C THR A 126 -0.76 -15.79 -33.49
N ASN A 127 -0.22 -14.78 -32.86
CA ASN A 127 -0.67 -13.38 -32.98
C ASN A 127 0.52 -12.41 -32.72
N PRO A 128 0.37 -11.12 -33.08
CA PRO A 128 1.43 -10.13 -32.91
C PRO A 128 1.92 -9.92 -31.49
N VAL A 129 1.04 -10.06 -30.48
CA VAL A 129 1.40 -9.89 -29.07
C VAL A 129 2.34 -11.00 -28.61
N GLU A 130 2.06 -12.26 -28.97
CA GLU A 130 2.94 -13.40 -28.66
C GLU A 130 4.28 -13.28 -29.39
N ALA A 131 4.27 -12.84 -30.67
CA ALA A 131 5.48 -12.65 -31.46
C ALA A 131 6.38 -11.54 -30.88
N GLY A 132 5.79 -10.42 -30.50
CA GLY A 132 6.53 -9.32 -29.87
C GLY A 132 7.07 -9.72 -28.49
N LEU A 133 6.28 -10.40 -27.67
CA LEU A 133 6.70 -10.78 -26.31
C LEU A 133 7.94 -11.70 -26.31
N ILE A 134 7.96 -12.72 -27.16
CA ILE A 134 9.11 -13.64 -27.21
C ILE A 134 10.36 -12.94 -27.75
N ASP A 135 10.23 -12.05 -28.75
CA ASP A 135 11.37 -11.28 -29.28
C ASP A 135 11.95 -10.37 -28.20
N LEU A 136 11.10 -9.60 -27.54
CA LEU A 136 11.50 -8.67 -26.47
C LEU A 136 12.13 -9.40 -25.29
N TRP A 137 11.51 -10.49 -24.85
CA TRP A 137 12.04 -11.29 -23.72
C TRP A 137 13.46 -11.78 -24.00
N ARG A 138 13.69 -12.34 -25.19
CA ARG A 138 15.02 -12.85 -25.60
C ARG A 138 16.08 -11.78 -25.73
N ARG A 139 15.69 -10.54 -26.06
CA ARG A 139 16.61 -9.40 -26.18
C ARG A 139 16.94 -8.77 -24.83
N THR A 140 16.02 -8.82 -23.88
CA THR A 140 16.12 -8.11 -22.60
C THR A 140 16.80 -8.93 -21.51
N VAL A 141 16.36 -10.16 -21.28
CA VAL A 141 16.75 -10.89 -20.07
C VAL A 141 18.13 -11.54 -20.04
N PRO A 142 18.86 -11.77 -21.17
CA PRO A 142 20.16 -12.47 -21.12
C PRO A 142 21.21 -11.78 -20.24
N THR A 143 21.15 -10.45 -20.12
CA THR A 143 22.11 -9.63 -19.35
C THR A 143 21.75 -9.48 -17.88
N MET A 144 20.56 -9.94 -17.47
CA MET A 144 20.01 -9.73 -16.15
C MET A 144 20.06 -11.01 -15.28
N SER A 145 20.13 -10.83 -13.96
CA SER A 145 20.12 -11.95 -13.01
C SER A 145 18.77 -12.70 -13.00
N MET A 146 18.77 -13.91 -12.44
CA MET A 146 17.54 -14.69 -12.25
C MET A 146 16.54 -13.99 -11.31
N ASP A 147 17.05 -13.24 -10.34
CA ASP A 147 16.22 -12.47 -9.41
C ASP A 147 15.47 -11.34 -10.14
N TRP A 148 16.17 -10.55 -10.93
CA TRP A 148 15.55 -9.51 -11.76
C TRP A 148 14.54 -10.11 -12.75
N ARG A 149 14.90 -11.22 -13.43
CA ARG A 149 14.00 -11.88 -14.39
C ARG A 149 12.69 -12.30 -13.73
N ALA A 150 12.75 -12.86 -12.51
CA ALA A 150 11.57 -13.26 -11.76
C ALA A 150 10.68 -12.05 -11.42
N ARG A 151 11.27 -10.95 -10.95
CA ARG A 151 10.55 -9.69 -10.64
C ARG A 151 9.92 -9.06 -11.90
N PHE A 152 10.64 -9.09 -13.02
CA PHE A 152 10.15 -8.53 -14.29
C PHE A 152 9.05 -9.39 -14.91
N ALA A 153 9.17 -10.72 -14.84
CA ALA A 153 8.11 -11.64 -15.27
C ALA A 153 6.84 -11.45 -14.44
N GLU A 154 6.96 -11.38 -13.10
CA GLU A 154 5.82 -11.15 -12.21
C GLU A 154 5.10 -9.84 -12.52
N SER A 155 5.84 -8.76 -12.75
CA SER A 155 5.22 -7.47 -13.10
C SER A 155 4.56 -7.49 -14.48
N THR A 156 5.14 -8.22 -15.44
CA THR A 156 4.54 -8.43 -16.78
C THR A 156 3.27 -9.29 -16.67
N GLU A 157 3.30 -10.38 -15.91
CA GLU A 157 2.11 -11.21 -15.67
C GLU A 157 0.99 -10.46 -14.96
N ASN A 158 1.31 -9.62 -13.99
CA ASN A 158 0.33 -8.78 -13.31
C ASN A 158 -0.33 -7.80 -14.30
N LEU A 159 0.44 -7.10 -15.11
CA LEU A 159 -0.06 -6.22 -16.16
C LEU A 159 -1.06 -6.94 -17.07
N LEU A 160 -0.74 -8.15 -17.48
CA LEU A 160 -1.59 -8.94 -18.39
C LEU A 160 -2.85 -9.46 -17.68
N ASN A 161 -2.67 -10.16 -16.56
CA ASN A 161 -3.76 -10.90 -15.91
C ASN A 161 -4.81 -9.99 -15.28
N GLU A 162 -4.41 -8.86 -14.74
CA GLU A 162 -5.35 -7.95 -14.07
C GLU A 162 -6.23 -7.15 -15.06
N SER A 163 -5.96 -7.23 -16.39
CA SER A 163 -6.90 -6.76 -17.43
C SER A 163 -8.26 -7.50 -17.35
N LEU A 164 -8.28 -8.72 -16.78
CA LEU A 164 -9.53 -9.43 -16.49
C LEU A 164 -10.33 -8.79 -15.36
N TRP A 165 -9.69 -8.13 -14.41
CA TRP A 165 -10.36 -7.39 -13.34
C TRP A 165 -11.10 -6.17 -13.92
N GLU A 166 -10.47 -5.42 -14.81
CA GLU A 166 -11.13 -4.31 -15.52
C GLU A 166 -12.34 -4.81 -16.34
N LEU A 167 -12.14 -5.84 -17.15
CA LEU A 167 -13.22 -6.46 -17.93
C LEU A 167 -14.37 -6.95 -17.04
N SER A 168 -14.07 -7.52 -15.87
CA SER A 168 -15.09 -7.96 -14.91
C SER A 168 -15.86 -6.80 -14.32
N ASN A 169 -15.20 -5.66 -14.02
CA ASN A 169 -15.86 -4.44 -13.55
C ASN A 169 -16.76 -3.83 -14.64
N ILE A 170 -16.29 -3.76 -15.89
CA ILE A 170 -17.08 -3.30 -17.04
C ILE A 170 -18.34 -4.17 -17.19
N ASN A 171 -18.20 -5.49 -17.19
CA ASN A 171 -19.32 -6.42 -17.31
C ASN A 171 -20.33 -6.30 -16.17
N ALA A 172 -19.87 -5.98 -14.96
CA ALA A 172 -20.72 -5.77 -13.78
C ALA A 172 -21.26 -4.33 -13.64
N GLY A 173 -20.77 -3.38 -14.43
CA GLY A 173 -21.05 -1.95 -14.27
C GLY A 173 -20.57 -1.40 -12.93
N ARG A 174 -19.47 -1.92 -12.37
CA ARG A 174 -18.96 -1.63 -11.03
C ARG A 174 -17.79 -0.67 -11.06
N VAL A 175 -17.92 0.47 -10.40
CA VAL A 175 -16.80 1.37 -10.09
C VAL A 175 -16.15 0.91 -8.79
N PRO A 176 -14.83 0.66 -8.76
CA PRO A 176 -14.13 0.26 -7.53
C PRO A 176 -14.08 1.40 -6.50
N ASN A 177 -13.83 1.10 -5.23
CA ASN A 177 -13.54 2.13 -4.24
C ASN A 177 -12.08 2.62 -4.38
N PRO A 178 -11.71 3.80 -3.79
CA PRO A 178 -10.40 4.39 -4.00
C PRO A 178 -9.21 3.49 -3.60
N VAL A 179 -9.33 2.71 -2.52
CA VAL A 179 -8.25 1.83 -2.07
C VAL A 179 -8.09 0.64 -3.01
N GLU A 180 -9.18 -0.02 -3.38
CA GLU A 180 -9.17 -1.09 -4.38
C GLU A 180 -8.61 -0.60 -5.71
N TYR A 181 -9.04 0.59 -6.13
CA TYR A 181 -8.57 1.21 -7.36
C TYR A 181 -7.05 1.37 -7.38
N ILE A 182 -6.46 2.00 -6.36
CA ILE A 182 -4.99 2.19 -6.27
C ILE A 182 -4.26 0.86 -6.28
N GLU A 183 -4.72 -0.13 -5.50
CA GLU A 183 -4.08 -1.46 -5.43
C GLU A 183 -4.08 -2.18 -6.78
N MET A 184 -5.20 -2.11 -7.50
CA MET A 184 -5.35 -2.81 -8.79
C MET A 184 -4.71 -2.02 -9.93
N ARG A 185 -4.81 -0.69 -9.92
CA ARG A 185 -4.23 0.18 -10.96
C ARG A 185 -2.70 0.04 -11.04
N ARG A 186 -2.03 -0.16 -9.90
CA ARG A 186 -0.59 -0.47 -9.88
C ARG A 186 -0.23 -1.73 -10.65
N LYS A 187 -1.13 -2.69 -10.73
CA LYS A 187 -0.90 -3.93 -11.46
C LYS A 187 -1.24 -3.77 -12.94
N VAL A 188 -2.48 -3.38 -13.22
CA VAL A 188 -3.01 -3.23 -14.59
C VAL A 188 -2.24 -2.19 -15.40
N GLY A 189 -1.93 -1.05 -14.82
CA GLY A 189 -1.36 0.08 -15.55
C GLY A 189 0.11 -0.05 -15.95
N GLY A 190 0.79 -1.15 -15.62
CA GLY A 190 2.13 -1.46 -16.10
C GLY A 190 3.27 -0.63 -15.51
N ALA A 191 3.04 0.26 -14.54
CA ALA A 191 4.13 1.07 -13.99
C ALA A 191 5.19 0.25 -13.22
N PRO A 192 4.88 -0.81 -12.46
CA PRO A 192 5.91 -1.70 -11.91
C PRO A 192 6.76 -2.39 -12.98
N TRP A 193 6.16 -2.74 -14.11
CA TRP A 193 6.84 -3.24 -15.29
C TRP A 193 7.76 -2.16 -15.89
N SER A 194 7.27 -0.91 -16.06
CA SER A 194 8.10 0.23 -16.50
C SER A 194 9.27 0.48 -15.56
N ALA A 195 9.09 0.33 -14.23
CA ALA A 195 10.18 0.44 -13.27
C ALA A 195 11.25 -0.66 -13.46
N GLY A 196 10.86 -1.86 -13.88
CA GLY A 196 11.80 -2.92 -14.30
C GLY A 196 12.61 -2.54 -15.53
N LEU A 197 12.00 -1.90 -16.53
CA LEU A 197 12.72 -1.39 -17.70
C LEU A 197 13.67 -0.24 -17.36
N VAL A 198 13.31 0.64 -16.44
CA VAL A 198 14.23 1.67 -15.92
C VAL A 198 15.47 1.03 -15.30
N GLU A 199 15.29 -0.03 -14.49
CA GLU A 199 16.41 -0.77 -13.88
C GLU A 199 17.33 -1.39 -14.93
N HIS A 200 16.78 -1.92 -16.02
CA HIS A 200 17.54 -2.43 -17.17
C HIS A 200 18.29 -1.31 -17.88
N ALA A 201 17.60 -0.22 -18.23
CA ALA A 201 18.14 0.87 -19.04
C ALA A 201 19.24 1.69 -18.33
N VAL A 202 19.24 1.76 -16.99
CA VAL A 202 20.35 2.41 -16.27
C VAL A 202 21.58 1.51 -16.12
N GLY A 203 21.50 0.25 -16.55
CA GLY A 203 22.60 -0.72 -16.51
C GLY A 203 23.07 -1.08 -15.10
N ALA A 204 22.21 -0.94 -14.10
CA ALA A 204 22.53 -1.19 -12.71
C ALA A 204 21.37 -1.90 -12.01
N GLU A 205 21.54 -3.19 -11.74
CA GLU A 205 20.55 -4.01 -11.06
C GLU A 205 20.51 -3.71 -9.56
N VAL A 206 19.31 -3.53 -9.04
CA VAL A 206 19.09 -3.30 -7.58
C VAL A 206 19.36 -4.60 -6.84
N PRO A 207 20.28 -4.63 -5.84
CA PRO A 207 20.52 -5.83 -5.05
C PRO A 207 19.24 -6.37 -4.39
N ALA A 208 19.05 -7.70 -4.38
CA ALA A 208 17.83 -8.33 -3.87
C ALA A 208 17.45 -7.86 -2.45
N VAL A 209 18.42 -7.75 -1.54
CA VAL A 209 18.20 -7.29 -0.17
C VAL A 209 17.66 -5.84 -0.08
N ILE A 210 17.94 -5.03 -1.10
CA ILE A 210 17.39 -3.67 -1.23
C ILE A 210 16.05 -3.72 -1.96
N ALA A 211 15.93 -4.51 -3.03
CA ALA A 211 14.70 -4.64 -3.81
C ALA A 211 13.51 -5.12 -2.96
N GLU A 212 13.75 -6.00 -1.99
CA GLU A 212 12.75 -6.53 -1.05
C GLU A 212 12.45 -5.61 0.13
N SER A 213 13.24 -4.55 0.32
CA SER A 213 13.08 -3.62 1.45
C SER A 213 11.81 -2.76 1.33
N ARG A 214 11.25 -2.35 2.49
CA ARG A 214 10.12 -1.41 2.51
C ARG A 214 10.41 -0.11 1.76
N PRO A 215 11.55 0.59 1.98
CA PRO A 215 11.82 1.83 1.25
C PRO A 215 11.80 1.65 -0.27
N MET A 216 12.37 0.57 -0.81
CA MET A 216 12.35 0.31 -2.25
C MET A 216 10.94 -0.01 -2.75
N ARG A 217 10.14 -0.74 -1.97
CA ARG A 217 8.73 -0.97 -2.30
C ARG A 217 7.96 0.34 -2.36
N VAL A 218 8.09 1.21 -1.35
CA VAL A 218 7.44 2.54 -1.33
C VAL A 218 7.85 3.39 -2.53
N LEU A 219 9.12 3.38 -2.93
CA LEU A 219 9.58 4.09 -4.13
C LEU A 219 8.91 3.57 -5.40
N LYS A 220 8.77 2.26 -5.57
CA LYS A 220 8.08 1.66 -6.73
C LYS A 220 6.57 1.96 -6.70
N GLU A 221 5.94 1.88 -5.55
CA GLU A 221 4.51 2.15 -5.38
C GLU A 221 4.18 3.62 -5.62
N THR A 222 4.95 4.55 -5.06
CA THR A 222 4.78 5.99 -5.28
C THR A 222 5.09 6.39 -6.72
N PHE A 223 6.07 5.75 -7.34
CA PHE A 223 6.32 5.88 -8.78
C PHE A 223 5.10 5.42 -9.57
N SER A 224 4.57 4.24 -9.28
CA SER A 224 3.42 3.68 -9.97
C SER A 224 2.19 4.56 -9.85
N ASP A 225 1.89 5.02 -8.64
CA ASP A 225 0.77 5.94 -8.39
C ASP A 225 0.96 7.26 -9.14
N GLY A 226 2.18 7.80 -9.14
CA GLY A 226 2.53 9.01 -9.88
C GLY A 226 2.31 8.88 -11.40
N VAL A 227 2.60 7.71 -11.97
CA VAL A 227 2.36 7.41 -13.39
C VAL A 227 0.86 7.32 -13.67
N HIS A 228 0.15 6.51 -12.88
CA HIS A 228 -1.25 6.18 -13.16
C HIS A 228 -2.20 7.34 -12.88
N LEU A 229 -2.07 8.02 -11.73
CA LEU A 229 -2.93 9.16 -11.39
C LEU A 229 -2.76 10.30 -12.39
N ARG A 230 -1.54 10.49 -12.92
CA ARG A 230 -1.33 11.45 -14.01
C ARG A 230 -2.01 11.00 -15.29
N ASN A 231 -1.84 9.73 -15.66
CA ASN A 231 -2.51 9.17 -16.83
C ASN A 231 -4.02 9.36 -16.75
N ASP A 232 -4.64 9.06 -15.62
CA ASP A 232 -6.08 9.17 -15.41
C ASP A 232 -6.62 10.59 -15.63
N LEU A 233 -5.85 11.62 -15.25
CA LEU A 233 -6.22 13.02 -15.49
C LEU A 233 -6.22 13.37 -16.99
N PHE A 234 -5.33 12.78 -17.79
CA PHE A 234 -5.28 13.02 -19.23
C PHE A 234 -6.21 12.10 -20.02
N SER A 235 -6.38 10.85 -19.58
CA SER A 235 -7.12 9.82 -20.31
C SER A 235 -8.63 9.79 -19.99
N TYR A 236 -9.10 10.54 -18.98
CA TYR A 236 -10.46 10.45 -18.43
C TYR A 236 -11.56 10.42 -19.52
N GLN A 237 -11.53 11.35 -20.46
CA GLN A 237 -12.58 11.42 -21.48
C GLN A 237 -12.52 10.21 -22.42
N ARG A 238 -11.34 9.82 -22.89
CA ARG A 238 -11.15 8.65 -23.76
C ARG A 238 -11.63 7.38 -23.04
N GLU A 239 -11.12 7.14 -21.84
CA GLU A 239 -11.43 5.93 -21.07
C GLU A 239 -12.92 5.85 -20.72
N THR A 240 -13.52 6.93 -20.20
CA THR A 240 -14.89 6.88 -19.70
C THR A 240 -15.96 7.03 -20.79
N GLU A 241 -15.74 7.85 -21.83
CA GLU A 241 -16.75 8.15 -22.85
C GLU A 241 -16.60 7.27 -24.12
N GLU A 242 -15.37 6.90 -24.50
CA GLU A 242 -15.12 6.15 -25.74
C GLU A 242 -14.91 4.65 -25.48
N GLU A 243 -14.17 4.31 -24.44
CA GLU A 243 -13.82 2.92 -24.09
C GLU A 243 -14.80 2.28 -23.09
N GLY A 244 -15.56 3.09 -22.35
CA GLY A 244 -16.48 2.62 -21.32
C GLY A 244 -15.77 2.04 -20.09
N GLU A 245 -14.51 2.46 -19.86
CA GLU A 245 -13.71 2.04 -18.73
C GLU A 245 -14.25 2.65 -17.41
N LEU A 246 -14.25 1.84 -16.36
CA LEU A 246 -14.71 2.22 -15.02
C LEU A 246 -13.58 2.38 -14.01
N SER A 247 -12.36 2.11 -14.43
CA SER A 247 -11.15 2.10 -13.60
C SER A 247 -10.28 3.33 -13.85
N ASN A 248 -10.86 4.54 -13.76
CA ASN A 248 -10.17 5.81 -13.82
C ASN A 248 -10.27 6.55 -12.48
N GLY A 249 -9.16 7.07 -11.95
CA GLY A 249 -9.09 7.70 -10.64
C GLY A 249 -10.02 8.88 -10.45
N VAL A 250 -10.25 9.69 -11.49
CA VAL A 250 -11.18 10.82 -11.43
C VAL A 250 -12.61 10.31 -11.27
N LEU A 251 -13.04 9.31 -12.07
CA LEU A 251 -14.36 8.68 -11.95
C LEU A 251 -14.54 8.03 -10.57
N VAL A 252 -13.53 7.33 -10.09
CA VAL A 252 -13.56 6.67 -8.78
C VAL A 252 -13.77 7.67 -7.64
N LEU A 253 -13.00 8.77 -7.63
CA LEU A 253 -13.15 9.81 -6.59
C LEU A 253 -14.44 10.62 -6.75
N GLU A 254 -14.89 10.90 -7.98
CA GLU A 254 -16.18 11.55 -8.23
C GLU A 254 -17.34 10.77 -7.59
N LYS A 255 -17.37 9.44 -7.81
CA LYS A 255 -18.41 8.56 -7.26
C LYS A 255 -18.27 8.39 -5.75
N PHE A 256 -17.04 8.21 -5.24
CA PHE A 256 -16.80 7.99 -3.82
C PHE A 256 -17.09 9.23 -2.97
N LEU A 257 -16.61 10.40 -3.38
CA LEU A 257 -16.79 11.67 -2.65
C LEU A 257 -18.13 12.35 -2.97
N ASN A 258 -18.88 11.83 -3.96
CA ASN A 258 -20.10 12.45 -4.45
C ASN A 258 -19.92 13.95 -4.77
N CYS A 259 -18.89 14.26 -5.52
CA CYS A 259 -18.47 15.62 -5.86
C CYS A 259 -18.53 15.86 -7.38
N THR A 260 -18.21 17.08 -7.81
CA THR A 260 -18.10 17.39 -9.24
C THR A 260 -16.85 16.76 -9.85
N THR A 261 -16.84 16.54 -11.16
CA THR A 261 -15.70 15.99 -11.88
C THR A 261 -14.43 16.85 -11.71
N GLN A 262 -14.56 18.19 -11.66
CA GLN A 262 -13.45 19.08 -11.36
C GLN A 262 -12.89 18.84 -9.96
N GLN A 263 -13.74 18.76 -8.94
CA GLN A 263 -13.29 18.48 -7.56
C GLN A 263 -12.61 17.12 -7.44
N ALA A 264 -13.11 16.13 -8.19
CA ALA A 264 -12.48 14.82 -8.26
C ALA A 264 -11.09 14.88 -8.94
N ALA A 265 -10.97 15.61 -10.05
CA ALA A 265 -9.69 15.82 -10.74
C ALA A 265 -8.68 16.56 -9.85
N ASP A 266 -9.12 17.59 -9.13
CA ASP A 266 -8.28 18.30 -8.15
C ASP A 266 -7.82 17.35 -7.03
N ALA A 267 -8.70 16.49 -6.50
CA ALA A 267 -8.36 15.51 -5.47
C ALA A 267 -7.38 14.43 -5.99
N VAL A 268 -7.53 13.99 -7.26
CA VAL A 268 -6.55 13.08 -7.90
C VAL A 268 -5.18 13.77 -8.00
N ASN A 269 -5.13 15.04 -8.37
CA ASN A 269 -3.88 15.80 -8.44
C ASN A 269 -3.24 16.03 -7.05
N ASP A 270 -4.07 16.27 -6.03
CA ASP A 270 -3.60 16.35 -4.64
C ASP A 270 -2.99 15.01 -4.18
N LEU A 271 -3.60 13.89 -4.56
CA LEU A 271 -3.07 12.56 -4.28
C LEU A 271 -1.77 12.31 -5.05
N LEU A 272 -1.72 12.63 -6.33
CA LEU A 272 -0.51 12.58 -7.15
C LEU A 272 0.64 13.39 -6.50
N THR A 273 0.36 14.62 -6.08
CA THR A 273 1.32 15.48 -5.38
C THR A 273 1.82 14.84 -4.09
N SER A 274 0.93 14.29 -3.28
CA SER A 274 1.28 13.60 -2.04
C SER A 274 2.19 12.38 -2.30
N ARG A 275 1.92 11.61 -3.35
CA ARG A 275 2.75 10.46 -3.73
C ARG A 275 4.15 10.87 -4.19
N LEU A 276 4.28 11.94 -4.97
CA LEU A 276 5.58 12.49 -5.35
C LEU A 276 6.37 12.98 -4.13
N GLN A 277 5.71 13.65 -3.18
CA GLN A 277 6.34 14.08 -1.92
C GLN A 277 6.78 12.90 -1.05
N GLN A 278 5.99 11.80 -1.04
CA GLN A 278 6.38 10.57 -0.35
C GLN A 278 7.60 9.92 -1.03
N PHE A 279 7.66 9.90 -2.36
CA PHE A 279 8.82 9.42 -3.11
C PHE A 279 10.09 10.19 -2.71
N GLU A 280 10.03 11.53 -2.70
CA GLU A 280 11.15 12.38 -2.28
C GLU A 280 11.56 12.11 -0.82
N SER A 281 10.57 12.04 0.08
CA SER A 281 10.83 11.76 1.50
C SER A 281 11.53 10.42 1.70
N THR A 282 11.05 9.36 1.06
CA THR A 282 11.65 8.03 1.15
C THR A 282 13.06 8.00 0.59
N THR A 283 13.28 8.64 -0.56
CA THR A 283 14.62 8.75 -1.18
C THR A 283 15.62 9.42 -0.23
N LEU A 284 15.23 10.53 0.39
CA LEU A 284 16.15 11.36 1.18
C LEU A 284 16.33 10.85 2.61
N THR A 285 15.30 10.26 3.21
CA THR A 285 15.31 9.94 4.65
C THR A 285 15.42 8.47 4.97
N GLU A 286 15.03 7.57 4.07
CA GLU A 286 14.98 6.13 4.34
C GLU A 286 16.09 5.33 3.60
N LEU A 287 16.47 5.70 2.37
CA LEU A 287 17.51 4.98 1.63
C LEU A 287 18.90 5.08 2.29
N PRO A 288 19.42 6.26 2.71
CA PRO A 288 20.75 6.34 3.29
C PRO A 288 20.92 5.50 4.56
N PRO A 289 19.97 5.51 5.52
CA PRO A 289 20.03 4.61 6.67
C PRO A 289 19.99 3.13 6.29
N LEU A 290 19.16 2.77 5.28
CA LEU A 290 19.07 1.40 4.79
C LEU A 290 20.40 0.90 4.23
N PHE A 291 21.09 1.70 3.43
CA PHE A 291 22.41 1.35 2.89
C PHE A 291 23.42 1.08 3.99
N ALA A 292 23.44 1.93 5.02
CA ALA A 292 24.32 1.77 6.17
C ALA A 292 23.97 0.51 6.98
N GLU A 293 22.67 0.24 7.21
CA GLU A 293 22.20 -0.92 7.95
C GLU A 293 22.51 -2.24 7.23
N LYS A 294 22.36 -2.28 5.92
CA LYS A 294 22.62 -3.47 5.10
C LYS A 294 24.08 -3.61 4.68
N GLY A 295 24.93 -2.64 5.01
CA GLY A 295 26.36 -2.67 4.63
C GLY A 295 26.59 -2.70 3.12
N ILE A 296 25.75 -1.97 2.35
CA ILE A 296 25.82 -1.95 0.90
C ILE A 296 27.09 -1.22 0.45
N ASP A 297 27.81 -1.81 -0.49
CA ASP A 297 29.03 -1.21 -1.03
C ASP A 297 28.74 0.05 -1.86
N PRO A 298 29.73 0.95 -2.03
CA PRO A 298 29.52 2.23 -2.71
C PRO A 298 29.08 2.11 -4.18
N GLN A 299 29.49 1.06 -4.90
CA GLN A 299 29.10 0.85 -6.30
C GLN A 299 27.63 0.44 -6.37
N SER A 300 27.20 -0.48 -5.53
CA SER A 300 25.79 -0.88 -5.43
C SER A 300 24.89 0.29 -4.97
N CYS A 301 25.36 1.12 -4.00
CA CYS A 301 24.67 2.36 -3.63
C CYS A 301 24.47 3.29 -4.83
N ALA A 302 25.53 3.51 -5.61
CA ALA A 302 25.46 4.36 -6.82
C ALA A 302 24.48 3.78 -7.85
N GLY A 303 24.45 2.46 -8.04
CA GLY A 303 23.50 1.78 -8.92
C GLY A 303 22.03 1.99 -8.46
N VAL A 304 21.75 1.82 -7.18
CA VAL A 304 20.39 2.08 -6.62
C VAL A 304 20.00 3.55 -6.81
N LEU A 305 20.91 4.49 -6.59
CA LEU A 305 20.63 5.92 -6.79
C LEU A 305 20.43 6.27 -8.28
N ALA A 306 21.14 5.61 -9.19
CA ALA A 306 20.91 5.74 -10.63
C ALA A 306 19.51 5.23 -11.02
N TYR A 307 19.10 4.10 -10.48
CA TYR A 307 17.74 3.59 -10.64
C TYR A 307 16.68 4.57 -10.14
N VAL A 308 16.84 5.09 -8.92
CA VAL A 308 15.91 6.09 -8.35
C VAL A 308 15.84 7.33 -9.23
N LYS A 309 16.99 7.81 -9.74
CA LYS A 309 17.01 8.91 -10.71
C LYS A 309 16.26 8.57 -11.99
N GLY A 310 16.43 7.37 -12.53
CA GLY A 310 15.67 6.90 -13.68
C GLY A 310 14.15 6.93 -13.46
N LEU A 311 13.69 6.57 -12.26
CA LEU A 311 12.27 6.71 -11.88
C LEU A 311 11.81 8.20 -11.85
N GLN A 312 12.67 9.13 -11.40
CA GLN A 312 12.40 10.58 -11.46
C GLN A 312 12.33 11.09 -12.90
N ASP A 313 13.29 10.68 -13.74
CA ASP A 313 13.29 11.03 -15.17
C ASP A 313 12.04 10.50 -15.88
N TRP A 314 11.59 9.31 -15.50
CA TRP A 314 10.35 8.75 -16.03
C TRP A 314 9.13 9.59 -15.63
N GLN A 315 9.05 10.06 -14.38
CA GLN A 315 7.95 10.90 -13.91
C GLN A 315 7.84 12.21 -14.72
N SER A 316 8.95 12.91 -14.88
CA SER A 316 9.00 14.17 -15.64
C SER A 316 8.83 13.94 -17.15
N GLY A 317 9.45 12.90 -17.69
CA GLY A 317 9.34 12.55 -19.09
C GLY A 317 7.93 12.11 -19.49
N GLY A 318 7.30 11.28 -18.68
CA GLY A 318 5.91 10.88 -18.86
C GLY A 318 4.94 12.07 -18.82
N HIS A 319 5.18 13.04 -17.93
CA HIS A 319 4.42 14.28 -17.89
C HIS A 319 4.54 15.08 -19.20
N GLU A 320 5.76 15.29 -19.69
CA GLU A 320 5.99 16.00 -20.96
C GLU A 320 5.33 15.30 -22.17
N TRP A 321 5.37 13.98 -22.19
CA TRP A 321 4.70 13.23 -23.25
C TRP A 321 3.17 13.37 -23.19
N HIS A 322 2.56 13.26 -21.99
CA HIS A 322 1.12 13.45 -21.85
C HIS A 322 0.66 14.85 -22.30
N MET A 323 1.47 15.88 -22.06
CA MET A 323 1.20 17.25 -22.51
C MET A 323 1.29 17.41 -24.04
N ARG A 324 1.88 16.46 -24.77
CA ARG A 324 2.17 16.56 -26.21
C ARG A 324 1.50 15.49 -27.06
N SER A 325 1.23 14.30 -26.47
CA SER A 325 0.68 13.17 -27.22
C SER A 325 -0.75 13.42 -27.67
N SER A 326 -1.04 13.02 -28.90
CA SER A 326 -2.40 13.04 -29.45
C SER A 326 -3.27 11.90 -28.92
N ARG A 327 -2.68 10.89 -28.25
CA ARG A 327 -3.40 9.71 -27.75
C ARG A 327 -4.55 10.07 -26.80
N TYR A 328 -4.36 11.12 -25.99
CA TYR A 328 -5.34 11.58 -24.98
C TYR A 328 -5.95 12.95 -25.29
N MET A 329 -5.51 13.62 -26.36
CA MET A 329 -6.06 14.92 -26.75
C MET A 329 -7.25 14.73 -27.66
N ASN A 330 -8.44 14.84 -27.11
CA ASN A 330 -9.68 14.74 -27.84
C ASN A 330 -9.86 15.93 -28.76
N GLY A 331 -9.78 15.72 -30.07
CA GLY A 331 -10.31 16.52 -31.16
C GLY A 331 -10.14 18.04 -31.18
N GLY A 332 -9.65 18.66 -30.11
CA GLY A 332 -9.42 20.11 -29.98
C GLY A 332 -7.95 20.53 -30.14
N GLY A 333 -7.07 19.60 -30.33
CA GLY A 333 -5.62 19.82 -30.24
C GLY A 333 -4.91 20.31 -31.47
N GLN A 334 -5.54 21.08 -32.36
CA GLN A 334 -4.83 21.78 -33.42
C GLN A 334 -4.48 23.26 -33.10
N THR A 335 -4.58 23.66 -31.89
CA THR A 335 -3.84 24.83 -31.43
C THR A 335 -2.61 24.34 -30.71
N ALA A 336 -1.55 24.14 -31.50
CA ALA A 336 -0.25 23.78 -30.99
C ALA A 336 0.13 24.68 -29.80
N PRO A 337 0.29 24.11 -28.57
CA PRO A 337 0.98 24.84 -27.50
C PRO A 337 2.44 25.08 -27.86
N SER A 338 2.96 24.37 -28.88
CA SER A 338 4.35 24.46 -29.33
C SER A 338 4.80 25.82 -29.83
N ALA A 339 3.91 26.71 -30.25
CA ALA A 339 4.30 28.06 -30.67
C ALA A 339 4.44 29.07 -29.52
N ARG A 340 3.93 28.78 -28.33
CA ARG A 340 4.05 29.69 -27.17
C ARG A 340 5.18 29.33 -26.21
N TRP A 341 5.61 28.06 -26.15
CA TRP A 341 6.64 27.62 -25.22
C TRP A 341 8.05 27.60 -25.77
N SER A 342 8.23 27.45 -27.09
CA SER A 342 9.57 27.48 -27.72
C SER A 342 10.13 28.89 -27.91
N ALA A 343 9.33 29.95 -27.73
CA ALA A 343 9.79 31.34 -27.90
C ALA A 343 10.13 32.04 -26.57
N PHE A 344 9.90 31.42 -25.42
CA PHE A 344 10.16 32.04 -24.12
C PHE A 344 10.94 31.07 -23.22
N LEU A 345 12.26 31.12 -23.35
CA LEU A 345 13.09 30.95 -22.15
C LEU A 345 12.56 31.93 -21.10
N PRO A 346 12.37 31.53 -19.84
CA PRO A 346 11.83 32.44 -18.82
C PRO A 346 12.81 33.57 -18.57
N SER A 347 12.64 34.64 -19.33
CA SER A 347 13.27 35.92 -19.04
C SER A 347 12.40 36.62 -18.00
N GLY A 348 12.51 36.17 -16.76
CA GLY A 348 11.94 36.74 -15.55
C GLY A 348 10.62 37.51 -15.68
N LEU A 349 9.59 37.11 -14.94
CA LEU A 349 8.31 37.80 -14.72
C LEU A 349 7.18 37.58 -15.75
N GLY A 350 7.14 36.43 -16.45
CA GLY A 350 5.96 36.04 -17.23
C GLY A 350 4.90 35.30 -16.39
N THR A 351 3.66 35.24 -16.88
CA THR A 351 2.52 34.51 -16.28
C THR A 351 2.86 33.05 -15.99
N SER A 352 3.61 32.38 -16.89
CA SER A 352 4.07 30.98 -16.72
C SER A 352 4.95 30.78 -15.48
N ALA A 353 5.81 31.74 -15.15
CA ALA A 353 6.65 31.66 -13.95
C ALA A 353 5.81 31.90 -12.68
N ALA A 354 4.74 32.68 -12.78
CA ALA A 354 3.78 32.86 -11.70
C ALA A 354 2.97 31.59 -11.45
N ASP A 355 2.52 30.91 -12.52
CA ASP A 355 1.75 29.67 -12.45
C ASP A 355 2.59 28.52 -11.84
N ILE A 356 3.86 28.37 -12.25
CA ILE A 356 4.79 27.41 -11.65
C ILE A 356 5.02 27.71 -10.16
N ARG A 357 5.13 28.99 -9.78
CA ARG A 357 5.28 29.38 -8.36
C ARG A 357 4.02 29.11 -7.56
N LEU A 358 2.84 29.29 -8.13
CA LEU A 358 1.57 29.00 -7.45
C LEU A 358 1.38 27.51 -7.23
N ALA A 359 1.64 26.68 -8.24
CA ALA A 359 1.59 25.21 -8.12
C ALA A 359 2.60 24.70 -7.07
N SER A 360 3.84 25.21 -7.10
CA SER A 360 4.86 24.89 -6.10
C SER A 360 4.46 25.35 -4.69
N ALA A 361 3.85 26.53 -4.56
CA ALA A 361 3.39 27.03 -3.27
C ALA A 361 2.23 26.19 -2.70
N GLY A 362 1.32 25.71 -3.56
CA GLY A 362 0.26 24.78 -3.18
C GLY A 362 0.82 23.44 -2.67
N ALA A 363 1.76 22.86 -3.40
CA ALA A 363 2.44 21.61 -3.01
C ALA A 363 3.25 21.77 -1.71
N GLU A 364 3.94 22.89 -1.53
CA GLU A 364 4.66 23.19 -0.28
C GLU A 364 3.71 23.37 0.90
N ALA A 365 2.55 24.02 0.70
CA ALA A 365 1.54 24.15 1.73
C ALA A 365 0.94 22.78 2.11
N GLN A 366 0.68 21.91 1.15
CA GLN A 366 0.23 20.53 1.40
C GLN A 366 1.28 19.74 2.20
N ARG A 367 2.55 19.81 1.81
CA ARG A 367 3.66 19.20 2.54
C ARG A 367 3.76 19.73 3.97
N ALA A 368 3.67 21.04 4.13
CA ALA A 368 3.77 21.69 5.43
C ALA A 368 2.64 21.25 6.39
N ARG A 369 1.41 21.07 5.87
CA ARG A 369 0.27 20.61 6.70
C ARG A 369 0.57 19.28 7.40
N GLY A 370 1.26 18.34 6.74
CA GLY A 370 1.64 17.07 7.34
C GLY A 370 2.50 17.19 8.61
N PHE A 371 3.09 18.36 8.90
CA PHE A 371 3.94 18.61 10.07
C PHE A 371 3.32 19.59 11.08
N THR A 372 2.12 20.10 10.84
CA THR A 372 1.48 21.14 11.67
C THR A 372 0.64 20.59 12.81
N HIS A 373 0.51 19.26 12.91
CA HIS A 373 -0.27 18.63 13.97
C HIS A 373 0.22 19.04 15.36
N VAL A 374 -0.74 19.32 16.26
CA VAL A 374 -0.46 19.63 17.65
C VAL A 374 -0.68 18.38 18.49
N PRO A 375 0.40 17.67 18.90
CA PRO A 375 0.27 16.48 19.72
C PRO A 375 -0.43 16.78 21.06
N PHE A 376 -1.19 15.80 21.57
CA PHE A 376 -1.92 15.90 22.83
C PHE A 376 -3.00 17.00 22.86
N GLN A 377 -3.50 17.43 21.70
CA GLN A 377 -4.60 18.38 21.65
C GLN A 377 -5.89 17.76 22.20
N LYS A 378 -6.68 18.55 22.91
CA LYS A 378 -7.96 18.08 23.46
C LYS A 378 -9.00 17.97 22.35
N VAL A 379 -9.48 16.74 22.09
CA VAL A 379 -10.49 16.46 21.06
C VAL A 379 -11.84 15.99 21.64
N GLY A 380 -11.84 15.49 22.89
CA GLY A 380 -13.03 14.92 23.53
C GLY A 380 -13.38 13.51 23.01
N PRO A 381 -14.47 12.90 23.55
CA PRO A 381 -14.86 11.55 23.22
C PRO A 381 -15.08 11.35 21.71
N SER A 382 -14.57 10.24 21.18
CA SER A 382 -14.78 9.84 19.78
C SER A 382 -16.27 9.72 19.48
N ARG A 383 -16.70 10.25 18.33
CA ARG A 383 -18.06 10.05 17.83
C ARG A 383 -18.07 8.76 17.04
N ILE A 384 -18.95 7.84 17.42
CA ILE A 384 -19.09 6.56 16.72
C ILE A 384 -20.27 6.68 15.78
N PRO A 385 -20.06 6.65 14.45
CA PRO A 385 -21.14 6.67 13.47
C PRO A 385 -21.85 5.31 13.43
N ASP A 386 -22.97 5.23 12.70
CA ASP A 386 -23.62 3.96 12.41
C ASP A 386 -22.76 3.16 11.42
N LEU A 387 -22.11 2.10 11.89
CA LEU A 387 -21.19 1.28 11.12
C LEU A 387 -21.92 0.11 10.46
N TYR A 388 -21.84 0.04 9.13
CA TYR A 388 -22.44 -1.07 8.38
C TYR A 388 -21.69 -2.38 8.65
N MET A 389 -22.36 -3.31 9.38
CA MET A 389 -21.87 -4.66 9.67
C MET A 389 -23.00 -5.66 9.40
N PRO A 390 -22.96 -6.35 8.24
CA PRO A 390 -24.04 -7.29 7.85
C PRO A 390 -23.94 -8.66 8.56
N PHE A 391 -22.87 -8.89 9.31
CA PHE A 391 -22.59 -10.18 9.96
C PHE A 391 -22.87 -10.11 11.46
N GLY A 392 -23.51 -11.15 11.99
CA GLY A 392 -23.79 -11.27 13.42
C GLY A 392 -22.61 -11.88 14.19
N THR A 393 -22.43 -11.46 15.44
CA THR A 393 -21.41 -12.02 16.33
C THR A 393 -22.01 -13.13 17.20
N THR A 394 -21.31 -14.25 17.27
CA THR A 394 -21.59 -15.33 18.22
C THR A 394 -20.33 -15.56 19.06
N LEU A 395 -20.44 -15.48 20.36
CA LEU A 395 -19.29 -15.63 21.26
C LEU A 395 -19.02 -17.11 21.60
N SER A 396 -17.75 -17.45 21.71
CA SER A 396 -17.32 -18.76 22.21
C SER A 396 -17.86 -19.02 23.63
N PRO A 397 -18.34 -20.24 23.92
CA PRO A 397 -18.81 -20.61 25.26
C PRO A 397 -17.70 -20.58 26.34
N HIS A 398 -16.44 -20.55 25.92
CA HIS A 398 -15.26 -20.58 26.79
C HIS A 398 -14.78 -19.19 27.24
N LEU A 399 -15.49 -18.12 26.90
CA LEU A 399 -15.13 -16.72 27.21
C LEU A 399 -14.78 -16.52 28.68
N GLN A 400 -15.59 -17.07 29.63
CA GLN A 400 -15.37 -16.81 31.06
C GLN A 400 -14.10 -17.50 31.61
N SER A 401 -13.69 -18.62 31.04
CA SER A 401 -12.40 -19.24 31.38
C SER A 401 -11.24 -18.44 30.82
N ALA A 402 -11.33 -17.99 29.55
CA ALA A 402 -10.30 -17.21 28.91
C ALA A 402 -10.04 -15.87 29.63
N ARG A 403 -11.09 -15.21 30.16
CA ARG A 403 -10.94 -14.00 30.99
C ARG A 403 -10.07 -14.21 32.22
N ARG A 404 -10.23 -15.34 32.92
CA ARG A 404 -9.38 -15.68 34.07
C ARG A 404 -7.96 -16.05 33.62
N ASN A 405 -7.84 -16.88 32.59
CA ASN A 405 -6.58 -17.45 32.17
C ASN A 405 -5.64 -16.38 31.60
N VAL A 406 -6.15 -15.34 30.90
CA VAL A 406 -5.32 -14.25 30.38
C VAL A 406 -4.70 -13.41 31.50
N VAL A 407 -5.42 -13.17 32.61
CA VAL A 407 -4.91 -12.45 33.79
C VAL A 407 -3.81 -13.25 34.47
N GLU A 408 -4.03 -14.54 34.72
CA GLU A 408 -3.01 -15.42 35.30
C GLU A 408 -1.77 -15.51 34.43
N TRP A 409 -1.95 -15.61 33.11
CA TRP A 409 -0.86 -15.62 32.15
C TRP A 409 -0.06 -14.30 32.18
N ALA A 410 -0.71 -13.15 32.15
CA ALA A 410 -0.05 -11.85 32.20
C ALA A 410 0.77 -11.63 33.46
N HIS A 411 0.27 -12.13 34.62
CA HIS A 411 1.05 -12.15 35.88
C HIS A 411 2.30 -13.02 35.76
N ARG A 412 2.16 -14.26 35.21
CA ARG A 412 3.32 -15.16 35.01
C ARG A 412 4.37 -14.54 34.08
N MET A 413 3.94 -13.86 33.02
CA MET A 413 4.82 -13.18 32.06
C MET A 413 5.43 -11.90 32.64
N GLY A 414 4.87 -11.33 33.69
CA GLY A 414 5.35 -10.11 34.34
C GLY A 414 4.94 -8.81 33.63
N LEU A 415 3.92 -8.86 32.77
CA LEU A 415 3.46 -7.70 31.98
C LEU A 415 2.78 -6.61 32.85
N LEU A 416 2.27 -6.97 34.03
CA LEU A 416 1.50 -6.08 34.92
C LEU A 416 2.38 -5.39 35.97
N LYS A 417 3.70 -5.42 35.81
CA LYS A 417 4.63 -4.81 36.75
C LYS A 417 5.62 -3.90 36.03
N PRO A 418 6.08 -2.81 36.69
CA PRO A 418 7.13 -1.98 36.14
C PRO A 418 8.42 -2.80 35.97
N GLN A 419 9.14 -2.55 34.87
CA GLN A 419 10.44 -3.18 34.62
C GLN A 419 11.54 -2.36 35.31
N PRO A 420 12.38 -2.98 36.16
CA PRO A 420 13.47 -2.28 36.81
C PRO A 420 14.41 -1.61 35.80
N GLY A 421 14.68 -0.31 36.00
CA GLY A 421 15.58 0.45 35.13
C GLY A 421 14.99 0.88 33.77
N VAL A 422 13.72 0.61 33.49
CA VAL A 422 13.05 1.00 32.25
C VAL A 422 11.92 2.01 32.55
N PRO A 423 12.19 3.31 32.46
CA PRO A 423 11.18 4.34 32.65
C PRO A 423 10.00 4.19 31.68
N GLY A 424 8.77 4.38 32.16
CA GLY A 424 7.57 4.28 31.33
C GLY A 424 7.06 2.86 31.09
N SER A 425 7.73 1.83 31.58
CA SER A 425 7.36 0.41 31.33
C SER A 425 6.13 -0.08 32.09
N HIS A 426 5.62 0.67 33.08
CA HIS A 426 4.37 0.34 33.80
C HIS A 426 3.17 0.89 33.06
N ILE A 427 2.86 0.29 31.91
CA ILE A 427 1.77 0.74 31.05
C ILE A 427 0.42 0.13 31.41
N TRP A 428 0.43 -1.10 31.94
CA TRP A 428 -0.78 -1.82 32.36
C TRP A 428 -0.65 -2.32 33.81
N ASP A 429 -1.79 -2.39 34.48
CA ASP A 429 -2.04 -3.17 35.69
C ASP A 429 -3.18 -4.13 35.42
N GLU A 430 -3.56 -4.91 36.45
CA GLU A 430 -4.65 -5.89 36.35
C GLU A 430 -6.00 -5.24 36.01
N HIS A 431 -6.28 -4.04 36.55
CA HIS A 431 -7.50 -3.29 36.22
C HIS A 431 -7.61 -3.01 34.71
N LYS A 432 -6.56 -2.47 34.12
CA LYS A 432 -6.54 -2.19 32.65
C LYS A 432 -6.71 -3.46 31.82
N LEU A 433 -5.99 -4.53 32.16
CA LEU A 433 -6.09 -5.78 31.41
C LEU A 433 -7.53 -6.34 31.45
N ILE A 434 -8.17 -6.30 32.60
CA ILE A 434 -9.58 -6.73 32.75
C ILE A 434 -10.53 -5.80 31.99
N ALA A 435 -10.32 -4.49 32.06
CA ALA A 435 -11.15 -3.50 31.38
C ALA A 435 -11.06 -3.60 29.84
N PHE A 436 -9.90 -3.95 29.30
CA PHE A 436 -9.67 -4.11 27.87
C PHE A 436 -10.30 -5.37 27.28
N ASP A 437 -10.47 -6.41 28.09
CA ASP A 437 -11.22 -7.62 27.78
C ASP A 437 -10.87 -8.26 26.41
N PHE A 438 -9.59 -8.53 26.18
CA PHE A 438 -9.14 -9.22 24.96
C PHE A 438 -9.81 -10.58 24.72
N PRO A 439 -10.15 -11.37 25.75
CA PRO A 439 -10.93 -12.58 25.56
C PRO A 439 -12.29 -12.37 24.89
N LEU A 440 -12.95 -11.21 25.08
CA LEU A 440 -14.18 -10.88 24.37
C LEU A 440 -13.92 -10.77 22.86
N CYS A 441 -12.81 -10.13 22.46
CA CYS A 441 -12.39 -10.06 21.06
C CYS A 441 -12.11 -11.47 20.49
N ALA A 442 -11.27 -12.25 21.17
CA ALA A 442 -10.94 -13.61 20.77
C ALA A 442 -12.17 -14.51 20.65
N ALA A 443 -13.12 -14.41 21.60
CA ALA A 443 -14.35 -15.21 21.60
C ALA A 443 -15.30 -14.86 20.44
N GLY A 444 -15.30 -13.59 20.00
CA GLY A 444 -16.05 -13.15 18.82
C GLY A 444 -15.41 -13.60 17.51
N ILE A 445 -14.09 -13.56 17.44
CA ILE A 445 -13.31 -13.97 16.27
C ILE A 445 -13.36 -15.50 16.08
N HIS A 446 -13.14 -16.26 17.15
CA HIS A 446 -12.97 -17.72 17.13
C HIS A 446 -14.09 -18.43 17.89
N ARG A 447 -15.32 -18.30 17.44
CA ARG A 447 -16.51 -18.84 18.11
C ARG A 447 -16.47 -20.35 18.36
N GLN A 448 -15.74 -21.12 17.54
CA GLN A 448 -15.64 -22.58 17.61
C GLN A 448 -14.32 -23.07 18.22
N ALA A 449 -13.44 -22.15 18.65
CA ALA A 449 -12.17 -22.53 19.25
C ALA A 449 -12.35 -23.37 20.52
N SER A 450 -11.49 -24.35 20.68
CA SER A 450 -11.33 -25.07 21.96
C SER A 450 -10.87 -24.10 23.07
N PRO A 451 -10.97 -24.49 24.35
CA PRO A 451 -10.49 -23.63 25.45
C PRO A 451 -9.03 -23.20 25.29
N ASP A 452 -8.16 -24.11 24.90
CA ASP A 452 -6.71 -23.83 24.75
C ASP A 452 -6.42 -22.90 23.58
N GLU A 453 -7.13 -23.06 22.46
CA GLU A 453 -7.00 -22.16 21.29
C GLU A 453 -7.54 -20.76 21.62
N LEU A 454 -8.65 -20.65 22.34
CA LEU A 454 -9.21 -19.36 22.77
C LEU A 454 -8.27 -18.64 23.73
N ASP A 455 -7.67 -19.37 24.67
CA ASP A 455 -6.66 -18.83 25.59
C ASP A 455 -5.44 -18.32 24.82
N LEU A 456 -4.93 -19.09 23.87
CA LEU A 456 -3.79 -18.72 23.04
C LEU A 456 -4.10 -17.45 22.21
N SER A 457 -5.25 -17.38 21.56
CA SER A 457 -5.70 -16.22 20.82
C SER A 457 -5.84 -14.98 21.71
N SER A 458 -6.48 -15.13 22.87
CA SER A 458 -6.64 -14.04 23.86
C SER A 458 -5.29 -13.48 24.32
N GLN A 459 -4.31 -14.35 24.50
CA GLN A 459 -2.97 -14.00 24.96
C GLN A 459 -2.13 -13.35 23.84
N TRP A 460 -2.29 -13.76 22.57
CA TRP A 460 -1.70 -13.07 21.42
C TRP A 460 -2.24 -11.65 21.27
N LEU A 461 -3.56 -11.45 21.39
CA LEU A 461 -4.17 -10.12 21.34
C LEU A 461 -3.67 -9.24 22.52
N ALA A 462 -3.57 -9.80 23.72
CA ALA A 462 -3.03 -9.09 24.88
C ALA A 462 -1.56 -8.72 24.68
N TRP A 463 -0.73 -9.62 24.14
CA TRP A 463 0.69 -9.35 23.89
C TRP A 463 0.88 -8.30 22.80
N GLY A 464 0.18 -8.41 21.67
CA GLY A 464 0.28 -7.47 20.57
C GLY A 464 -0.10 -6.05 21.00
N THR A 465 -1.25 -5.91 21.70
CA THR A 465 -1.70 -4.61 22.20
C THR A 465 -0.81 -4.07 23.33
N TYR A 466 -0.25 -4.94 24.19
CA TYR A 466 0.73 -4.52 25.17
C TYR A 466 1.99 -3.95 24.52
N ALA A 467 2.49 -4.61 23.47
CA ALA A 467 3.65 -4.15 22.74
C ALA A 467 3.37 -2.82 22.02
N ASP A 468 2.21 -2.69 21.39
CA ASP A 468 1.72 -1.47 20.77
C ASP A 468 1.71 -0.27 21.75
N ASP A 469 1.15 -0.44 22.94
CA ASP A 469 1.18 0.59 24.00
C ASP A 469 2.60 0.80 24.61
N TYR A 470 3.46 -0.23 24.56
CA TYR A 470 4.82 -0.17 25.13
C TYR A 470 5.78 0.67 24.31
N TYR A 471 5.74 0.56 22.98
CA TYR A 471 6.68 1.23 22.09
C TYR A 471 6.61 2.76 22.19
N PRO A 472 5.46 3.41 22.07
CA PRO A 472 5.37 4.86 22.25
C PRO A 472 5.70 5.29 23.70
N ALA A 473 5.31 4.51 24.71
CA ALA A 473 5.56 4.86 26.10
C ALA A 473 7.05 4.80 26.49
N VAL A 474 7.78 3.80 26.04
CA VAL A 474 9.19 3.54 26.42
C VAL A 474 10.15 4.17 25.42
N PHE A 475 9.93 4.01 24.13
CA PHE A 475 10.85 4.46 23.11
C PHE A 475 10.43 5.79 22.47
N GLY A 476 9.13 5.98 22.20
CA GLY A 476 8.60 7.19 21.55
C GLY A 476 8.82 8.44 22.39
N ARG A 477 8.44 8.41 23.68
CA ARG A 477 8.65 9.55 24.61
C ARG A 477 10.10 9.90 24.79
N ALA A 478 10.98 8.89 24.76
CA ALA A 478 12.42 9.07 24.86
C ALA A 478 13.08 9.42 23.51
N ARG A 479 12.34 9.37 22.39
CA ARG A 479 12.85 9.46 21.01
C ARG A 479 14.03 8.52 20.75
N ASN A 480 13.98 7.32 21.30
CA ASN A 480 15.06 6.35 21.27
C ASN A 480 14.79 5.21 20.26
N LEU A 481 14.85 5.55 18.99
CA LEU A 481 14.64 4.61 17.88
C LEU A 481 15.70 3.48 17.89
N ALA A 482 16.93 3.77 18.31
CA ALA A 482 17.99 2.76 18.38
C ALA A 482 17.64 1.65 19.39
N ALA A 483 17.13 1.99 20.58
CA ALA A 483 16.69 1.01 21.55
C ALA A 483 15.47 0.21 21.05
N ALA A 484 14.55 0.84 20.30
CA ALA A 484 13.44 0.15 19.68
C ALA A 484 13.91 -0.88 18.63
N LYS A 485 14.89 -0.53 17.78
CA LYS A 485 15.51 -1.48 16.83
C LYS A 485 16.15 -2.68 17.54
N ILE A 486 16.92 -2.44 18.59
CA ILE A 486 17.52 -3.52 19.40
C ILE A 486 16.42 -4.41 20.02
N CYS A 487 15.31 -3.80 20.48
CA CYS A 487 14.16 -4.56 20.98
C CYS A 487 13.57 -5.46 19.88
N ASN A 488 13.38 -4.96 18.66
CA ASN A 488 12.90 -5.76 17.53
C ASN A 488 13.83 -6.94 17.22
N GLU A 489 15.14 -6.71 17.15
CA GLU A 489 16.13 -7.77 16.91
C GLU A 489 16.06 -8.86 17.99
N ARG A 490 15.89 -8.46 19.24
CA ARG A 490 15.75 -9.41 20.35
C ARG A 490 14.41 -10.18 20.25
N LEU A 491 13.31 -9.51 19.96
CA LEU A 491 12.02 -10.18 19.77
C LEU A 491 12.10 -11.20 18.61
N SER A 492 12.74 -10.85 17.49
CA SER A 492 12.99 -11.79 16.38
C SER A 492 13.78 -13.02 16.81
N ALA A 493 14.76 -12.86 17.70
CA ALA A 493 15.55 -13.98 18.25
C ALA A 493 14.69 -14.93 19.11
N HIS A 494 13.59 -14.45 19.69
CA HIS A 494 12.65 -15.25 20.48
C HIS A 494 11.61 -16.01 19.62
N MET A 495 11.74 -15.92 18.29
CA MET A 495 10.91 -16.64 17.31
C MET A 495 11.76 -17.61 16.44
N PRO A 496 12.53 -18.53 17.04
CA PRO A 496 13.37 -19.42 16.25
C PRO A 496 12.55 -20.41 15.43
N ILE A 497 13.07 -20.82 14.27
CA ILE A 497 12.43 -21.84 13.43
C ILE A 497 12.50 -23.22 14.11
N ASP A 498 13.60 -23.49 14.81
CA ASP A 498 13.70 -24.61 15.75
C ASP A 498 13.32 -24.11 17.15
N PRO A 499 12.16 -24.51 17.70
CA PRO A 499 11.64 -23.99 18.97
C PRO A 499 12.56 -24.19 20.18
N ASP A 500 13.47 -25.16 20.11
CA ASP A 500 14.38 -25.51 21.21
C ASP A 500 15.62 -24.61 21.26
N THR A 501 15.79 -23.69 20.31
CA THR A 501 16.97 -22.80 20.20
C THR A 501 16.72 -21.38 20.70
N ALA A 502 15.55 -21.10 21.32
CA ALA A 502 15.23 -19.76 21.83
C ALA A 502 16.21 -19.31 22.93
N PRO A 503 16.66 -18.05 22.91
CA PRO A 503 17.49 -17.51 23.97
C PRO A 503 16.70 -17.36 25.28
N ALA A 504 17.40 -17.20 26.40
CA ALA A 504 16.74 -16.87 27.68
C ALA A 504 16.15 -15.45 27.62
N PRO A 505 14.85 -15.28 27.95
CA PRO A 505 14.21 -13.98 27.92
C PRO A 505 14.70 -13.08 29.06
N THR A 506 14.97 -11.82 28.77
CA THR A 506 15.46 -10.81 29.73
C THR A 506 14.38 -9.78 30.10
N SER A 507 13.32 -9.70 29.32
CA SER A 507 12.18 -8.79 29.56
C SER A 507 10.85 -9.54 29.61
N PRO A 508 9.81 -8.97 30.24
CA PRO A 508 8.46 -9.51 30.19
C PRO A 508 7.93 -9.68 28.77
N LEU A 509 8.22 -8.74 27.88
CA LEU A 509 7.79 -8.76 26.47
C LEU A 509 8.40 -9.95 25.72
N GLU A 510 9.70 -10.22 25.91
CA GLU A 510 10.39 -11.38 25.35
C GLU A 510 9.87 -12.70 25.91
N ARG A 511 9.64 -12.75 27.22
CA ARG A 511 9.12 -13.96 27.90
C ARG A 511 7.73 -14.33 27.39
N ALA A 512 6.88 -13.35 27.25
CA ALA A 512 5.52 -13.55 26.72
C ALA A 512 5.56 -14.02 25.27
N LEU A 513 6.39 -13.39 24.41
CA LEU A 513 6.55 -13.84 23.02
C LEU A 513 7.10 -15.26 22.90
N SER A 514 8.13 -15.61 23.71
CA SER A 514 8.68 -16.97 23.70
C SER A 514 7.62 -18.02 24.10
N ASP A 515 6.81 -17.73 25.09
CA ASP A 515 5.70 -18.61 25.53
C ASP A 515 4.68 -18.80 24.39
N LEU A 516 4.21 -17.70 23.82
CA LEU A 516 3.23 -17.69 22.72
C LEU A 516 3.81 -18.40 21.48
N TRP A 517 5.02 -18.05 21.08
CA TRP A 517 5.69 -18.63 19.93
C TRP A 517 5.80 -20.15 20.05
N SER A 518 6.34 -20.64 21.15
CA SER A 518 6.57 -22.06 21.35
C SER A 518 5.28 -22.88 21.28
N ARG A 519 4.17 -22.37 21.86
CA ARG A 519 2.85 -23.03 21.84
C ARG A 519 2.22 -23.00 20.45
N THR A 520 2.35 -21.89 19.73
CA THR A 520 1.76 -21.73 18.40
C THR A 520 2.47 -22.60 17.35
N VAL A 521 3.81 -22.62 17.35
CA VAL A 521 4.55 -23.22 16.23
C VAL A 521 4.84 -24.72 16.38
N ARG A 522 4.62 -25.32 17.54
CA ARG A 522 4.85 -26.76 17.76
C ARG A 522 4.20 -27.65 16.70
N PRO A 523 2.91 -27.47 16.36
CA PRO A 523 2.25 -28.31 15.37
C PRO A 523 2.60 -27.96 13.92
N LEU A 524 3.34 -26.86 13.68
CA LEU A 524 3.57 -26.31 12.35
C LEU A 524 4.84 -26.90 11.69
N SER A 525 4.80 -27.00 10.36
CA SER A 525 5.99 -27.30 9.54
C SER A 525 6.99 -26.12 9.58
N ALA A 526 8.26 -26.38 9.24
CA ALA A 526 9.28 -25.34 9.19
C ALA A 526 8.91 -24.19 8.24
N ASP A 527 8.26 -24.47 7.10
CA ASP A 527 7.79 -23.45 6.17
C ASP A 527 6.65 -22.61 6.75
N ALA A 528 5.70 -23.25 7.44
CA ALA A 528 4.63 -22.53 8.12
C ALA A 528 5.17 -21.64 9.25
N ARG A 529 6.19 -22.13 10.00
CA ARG A 529 6.88 -21.32 11.02
C ARG A 529 7.57 -20.12 10.41
N ARG A 530 8.25 -20.26 9.27
CA ARG A 530 8.88 -19.13 8.55
C ARG A 530 7.85 -18.08 8.14
N ARG A 531 6.75 -18.49 7.52
CA ARG A 531 5.68 -17.55 7.13
C ARG A 531 5.06 -16.83 8.32
N PHE A 532 4.76 -17.55 9.38
CA PHE A 532 4.19 -16.97 10.60
C PHE A 532 5.19 -16.01 11.27
N ARG A 533 6.48 -16.37 11.31
CA ARG A 533 7.55 -15.47 11.79
C ARG A 533 7.59 -14.17 10.98
N THR A 534 7.53 -14.25 9.64
CA THR A 534 7.52 -13.07 8.78
C THR A 534 6.33 -12.14 9.08
N ALA A 535 5.14 -12.70 9.36
CA ALA A 535 3.97 -11.91 9.74
C ALA A 535 4.18 -11.16 11.06
N VAL A 536 4.72 -11.83 12.09
CA VAL A 536 5.01 -11.19 13.39
C VAL A 536 6.13 -10.15 13.26
N GLU A 537 7.21 -10.45 12.53
CA GLU A 537 8.32 -9.51 12.26
C GLU A 537 7.84 -8.29 11.48
N GLY A 538 6.93 -8.45 10.53
CA GLY A 538 6.31 -7.35 9.80
C GLY A 538 5.57 -6.39 10.73
N MET A 539 4.75 -6.93 11.64
CA MET A 539 4.06 -6.14 12.66
C MET A 539 5.07 -5.41 13.59
N ILE A 540 6.06 -6.12 14.13
CA ILE A 540 7.08 -5.53 15.01
C ILE A 540 7.85 -4.40 14.30
N SER A 541 8.21 -4.62 13.03
CA SER A 541 8.94 -3.63 12.22
C SER A 541 8.10 -2.39 11.91
N SER A 542 6.80 -2.54 11.78
CA SER A 542 5.89 -1.42 11.47
C SER A 542 5.83 -0.41 12.63
N TRP A 543 6.02 -0.81 13.87
CA TRP A 543 6.09 0.13 15.02
C TRP A 543 7.29 1.07 14.94
N LEU A 544 8.39 0.68 14.26
CA LEU A 544 9.51 1.61 14.01
C LEU A 544 9.13 2.73 13.05
N TRP A 545 8.27 2.44 12.07
CA TRP A 545 7.73 3.44 11.16
C TRP A 545 6.85 4.45 11.90
N GLU A 546 5.97 3.98 12.80
CA GLU A 546 5.16 4.86 13.64
C GLU A 546 6.04 5.75 14.53
N LEU A 547 7.01 5.17 15.25
CA LEU A 547 7.95 5.93 16.07
C LEU A 547 8.72 6.99 15.26
N THR A 548 9.06 6.70 14.01
CA THR A 548 9.78 7.62 13.13
C THR A 548 8.89 8.81 12.75
N ASN A 549 7.66 8.55 12.32
CA ASN A 549 6.69 9.60 11.99
C ASN A 549 6.35 10.45 13.23
N GLN A 550 6.11 9.82 14.37
CA GLN A 550 5.84 10.51 15.63
C GLN A 550 7.01 11.41 16.06
N ALA A 551 8.26 10.92 15.94
CA ALA A 551 9.46 11.71 16.26
C ALA A 551 9.61 12.95 15.38
N GLN A 552 9.17 12.87 14.13
CA GLN A 552 9.15 13.97 13.15
C GLN A 552 7.88 14.82 13.23
N ASN A 553 6.87 14.39 13.98
CA ASN A 553 5.50 14.95 13.97
C ASN A 553 4.91 14.98 12.56
N ARG A 554 5.14 13.91 11.79
CA ARG A 554 4.73 13.79 10.39
C ARG A 554 3.47 12.94 10.28
N ILE A 555 2.37 13.53 9.85
CA ILE A 555 1.18 12.78 9.43
C ILE A 555 1.52 12.08 8.11
N PRO A 556 1.33 10.75 8.01
CA PRO A 556 1.64 10.02 6.77
C PRO A 556 0.68 10.38 5.63
N ASP A 557 1.12 10.08 4.42
CA ASP A 557 0.29 10.08 3.23
C ASP A 557 -0.87 9.05 3.36
N PRO A 558 -2.08 9.33 2.84
CA PRO A 558 -3.23 8.44 3.06
C PRO A 558 -3.06 7.04 2.48
N VAL A 559 -2.34 6.88 1.38
CA VAL A 559 -2.08 5.55 0.78
C VAL A 559 -1.05 4.78 1.62
N ASP A 560 0.08 5.42 1.96
CA ASP A 560 1.11 4.82 2.83
C ASP A 560 0.51 4.47 4.21
N TYR A 561 -0.41 5.31 4.70
CA TYR A 561 -1.12 5.04 5.96
C TYR A 561 -1.93 3.73 5.90
N ILE A 562 -2.82 3.56 4.93
CA ILE A 562 -3.67 2.37 4.79
C ILE A 562 -2.81 1.11 4.67
N GLU A 563 -1.75 1.15 3.86
CA GLU A 563 -0.86 0.01 3.67
C GLU A 563 -0.09 -0.36 4.94
N MET A 564 0.45 0.64 5.64
CA MET A 564 1.18 0.41 6.88
C MET A 564 0.24 0.03 8.03
N ARG A 565 -0.99 0.56 8.05
CA ARG A 565 -1.99 0.25 9.08
C ARG A 565 -2.36 -1.23 9.14
N ARG A 566 -2.36 -1.92 8.00
CA ARG A 566 -2.54 -3.38 7.94
C ARG A 566 -1.45 -4.12 8.73
N TRP A 567 -0.22 -3.62 8.68
CA TRP A 567 0.90 -4.19 9.44
C TRP A 567 0.85 -3.82 10.91
N THR A 568 0.64 -2.54 11.24
CA THR A 568 0.62 -2.07 12.64
C THR A 568 -0.54 -2.65 13.43
N PHE A 569 -1.67 -2.92 12.78
CA PHE A 569 -2.83 -3.59 13.39
C PHE A 569 -2.61 -5.09 13.66
N GLY A 570 -1.62 -5.73 13.00
CA GLY A 570 -1.31 -7.14 13.18
C GLY A 570 -2.30 -8.10 12.52
N SER A 571 -3.03 -7.66 11.50
CA SER A 571 -4.01 -8.48 10.77
C SER A 571 -3.38 -9.71 10.14
N GLU A 572 -2.20 -9.56 9.54
CA GLU A 572 -1.48 -10.68 8.91
C GLU A 572 -1.15 -11.80 9.90
N LEU A 573 -0.87 -11.46 11.17
CA LEU A 573 -0.65 -12.46 12.23
C LEU A 573 -1.89 -13.33 12.42
N THR A 574 -3.06 -12.72 12.58
CA THR A 574 -4.32 -13.45 12.83
C THR A 574 -4.77 -14.23 11.60
N MET A 575 -4.67 -13.64 10.41
CA MET A 575 -5.03 -14.29 9.15
C MET A 575 -4.10 -15.44 8.79
N SER A 576 -2.79 -15.31 9.09
CA SER A 576 -1.84 -16.40 8.89
C SER A 576 -2.20 -17.64 9.71
N LEU A 577 -2.70 -17.48 10.93
CA LEU A 577 -3.17 -18.61 11.76
C LEU A 577 -4.39 -19.29 11.13
N SER A 578 -5.37 -18.52 10.65
CA SER A 578 -6.54 -19.06 9.96
C SER A 578 -6.16 -19.77 8.66
N ARG A 579 -5.30 -19.20 7.82
CA ARG A 579 -4.81 -19.87 6.60
C ARG A 579 -4.10 -21.19 6.89
N LEU A 580 -3.34 -21.27 7.99
CA LEU A 580 -2.65 -22.49 8.37
C LEU A 580 -3.61 -23.62 8.76
N ALA A 581 -4.79 -23.29 9.29
CA ALA A 581 -5.83 -24.26 9.59
C ALA A 581 -6.39 -24.94 8.31
N HIS A 582 -6.47 -24.19 7.20
CA HIS A 582 -7.03 -24.65 5.91
C HIS A 582 -5.97 -25.01 4.86
N GLY A 583 -4.69 -24.83 5.14
CA GLY A 583 -3.58 -24.89 4.16
C GLY A 583 -3.27 -26.27 3.57
N LYS A 584 -3.98 -27.34 3.97
CA LYS A 584 -3.85 -28.67 3.37
C LYS A 584 -4.82 -28.88 2.22
N GLU A 585 -5.95 -28.18 2.25
CA GLU A 585 -7.06 -28.33 1.31
C GLU A 585 -7.01 -27.31 0.17
N VAL A 586 -6.46 -26.11 0.42
CA VAL A 586 -6.40 -25.01 -0.55
C VAL A 586 -4.98 -24.83 -1.07
N PRO A 587 -4.76 -24.86 -2.39
CA PRO A 587 -3.44 -24.61 -2.99
C PRO A 587 -2.89 -23.24 -2.59
N PRO A 588 -1.58 -23.10 -2.30
CA PRO A 588 -0.98 -21.84 -1.87
C PRO A 588 -1.12 -20.68 -2.87
N GLU A 589 -1.18 -21.00 -4.16
CA GLU A 589 -1.39 -20.02 -5.24
C GLU A 589 -2.74 -19.31 -5.15
N ILE A 590 -3.76 -19.96 -4.61
CA ILE A 590 -5.08 -19.35 -4.39
C ILE A 590 -4.98 -18.17 -3.43
N TYR A 591 -4.28 -18.32 -2.30
CA TYR A 591 -4.09 -17.22 -1.34
C TYR A 591 -3.29 -16.04 -1.89
N ARG A 592 -2.52 -16.25 -2.98
CA ARG A 592 -1.77 -15.18 -3.67
C ARG A 592 -2.55 -14.54 -4.81
N SER A 593 -3.71 -15.07 -5.15
CA SER A 593 -4.54 -14.52 -6.22
C SER A 593 -5.09 -13.12 -5.90
N GLY A 594 -5.43 -12.36 -6.94
CA GLY A 594 -6.04 -11.04 -6.82
C GLY A 594 -7.30 -11.05 -5.94
N PRO A 595 -8.32 -11.92 -6.22
CA PRO A 595 -9.54 -12.00 -5.41
C PRO A 595 -9.29 -12.32 -3.94
N MET A 596 -8.36 -13.23 -3.60
CA MET A 596 -8.06 -13.54 -2.20
C MET A 596 -7.42 -12.38 -1.47
N ARG A 597 -6.45 -11.71 -2.10
CA ARG A 597 -5.84 -10.49 -1.53
C ARG A 597 -6.87 -9.36 -1.37
N SER A 598 -7.74 -9.18 -2.35
CA SER A 598 -8.83 -8.19 -2.30
C SER A 598 -9.78 -8.47 -1.13
N LEU A 599 -10.15 -9.74 -0.93
CA LEU A 599 -10.98 -10.18 0.19
C LEU A 599 -10.33 -9.88 1.54
N GLU A 600 -9.09 -10.31 1.73
CA GLU A 600 -8.34 -10.13 2.98
C GLU A 600 -8.05 -8.65 3.27
N ASN A 601 -7.60 -7.88 2.28
CA ASN A 601 -7.35 -6.45 2.43
C ASN A 601 -8.62 -5.69 2.79
N SER A 602 -9.76 -6.01 2.17
CA SER A 602 -11.01 -5.33 2.48
C SER A 602 -11.51 -5.62 3.90
N ALA A 603 -11.34 -6.86 4.38
CA ALA A 603 -11.64 -7.20 5.76
C ALA A 603 -10.71 -6.50 6.75
N THR A 604 -9.40 -6.49 6.45
CA THR A 604 -8.38 -5.82 7.26
C THR A 604 -8.63 -4.33 7.37
N ASP A 605 -8.86 -3.64 6.25
CA ASP A 605 -9.09 -2.20 6.23
C ASP A 605 -10.34 -1.83 7.03
N TYR A 606 -11.42 -2.62 6.90
CA TYR A 606 -12.60 -2.42 7.71
C TYR A 606 -12.27 -2.45 9.21
N ALA A 607 -11.55 -3.47 9.66
CA ALA A 607 -11.18 -3.63 11.07
C ALA A 607 -10.21 -2.54 11.56
N CYS A 608 -9.23 -2.16 10.75
CA CYS A 608 -8.30 -1.07 11.05
C CYS A 608 -9.05 0.26 11.23
N LEU A 609 -9.96 0.58 10.30
CA LEU A 609 -10.73 1.82 10.35
C LEU A 609 -11.76 1.83 11.48
N VAL A 610 -12.34 0.66 11.85
CA VAL A 610 -13.11 0.54 13.11
C VAL A 610 -12.25 0.98 14.29
N ASN A 611 -11.04 0.47 14.38
CA ASN A 611 -10.12 0.85 15.46
C ASN A 611 -9.85 2.36 15.44
N ASP A 612 -9.53 2.96 14.29
CA ASP A 612 -9.23 4.40 14.16
C ASP A 612 -10.39 5.29 14.62
N VAL A 613 -11.63 4.89 14.32
CA VAL A 613 -12.82 5.61 14.77
C VAL A 613 -12.96 5.58 16.31
N TYR A 614 -12.75 4.41 16.92
CA TYR A 614 -12.88 4.25 18.37
C TYR A 614 -11.68 4.83 19.12
N SER A 615 -10.47 4.71 18.58
CA SER A 615 -9.22 5.10 19.23
C SER A 615 -8.88 6.59 19.07
N TYR A 616 -9.61 7.37 18.26
CA TYR A 616 -9.27 8.75 17.90
C TYR A 616 -8.93 9.60 19.12
N GLN A 617 -9.76 9.62 20.17
CA GLN A 617 -9.47 10.37 21.38
C GLN A 617 -8.21 9.84 22.10
N LYS A 618 -8.07 8.52 22.21
CA LYS A 618 -6.91 7.88 22.85
C LYS A 618 -5.62 8.34 22.17
N GLU A 619 -5.56 8.19 20.86
CA GLU A 619 -4.36 8.44 20.06
C GLU A 619 -4.02 9.93 20.00
N ILE A 620 -5.01 10.80 19.73
CA ILE A 620 -4.74 12.23 19.53
C ILE A 620 -4.56 12.97 20.86
N GLU A 621 -5.47 12.74 21.85
CA GLU A 621 -5.48 13.52 23.11
C GLU A 621 -4.53 12.93 24.17
N PHE A 622 -4.45 11.60 24.28
CA PHE A 622 -3.73 10.95 25.38
C PHE A 622 -2.33 10.42 25.00
N GLU A 623 -2.11 10.10 23.73
CA GLU A 623 -0.83 9.54 23.26
C GLU A 623 -0.04 10.51 22.37
N GLY A 624 -0.71 11.47 21.74
CA GLY A 624 -0.09 12.43 20.83
C GLY A 624 0.39 11.78 19.54
N GLU A 625 -0.33 10.73 19.11
CA GLU A 625 -0.08 9.99 17.87
C GLU A 625 -0.45 10.80 16.63
N VAL A 626 0.16 10.40 15.50
CA VAL A 626 -0.14 10.94 14.16
C VAL A 626 -0.72 9.88 13.23
N HIS A 627 -0.88 8.64 13.73
CA HIS A 627 -1.32 7.46 12.98
C HIS A 627 -2.77 7.12 13.31
N ASN A 628 -3.69 7.89 12.75
CA ASN A 628 -5.13 7.63 12.83
C ASN A 628 -5.79 8.03 11.52
N GLY A 629 -6.58 7.14 10.91
CA GLY A 629 -7.17 7.36 9.59
C GLY A 629 -8.03 8.62 9.51
N VAL A 630 -8.76 8.96 10.58
CA VAL A 630 -9.55 10.20 10.61
C VAL A 630 -8.63 11.43 10.56
N LEU A 631 -7.54 11.44 11.34
CA LEU A 631 -6.55 12.53 11.30
C LEU A 631 -5.87 12.63 9.94
N VAL A 632 -5.50 11.50 9.33
CA VAL A 632 -4.86 11.46 8.00
C VAL A 632 -5.77 12.07 6.95
N VAL A 633 -7.05 11.70 6.94
CA VAL A 633 -8.07 12.24 6.03
C VAL A 633 -8.32 13.73 6.28
N GLN A 634 -8.43 14.15 7.54
CA GLN A 634 -8.55 15.58 7.88
C GLN A 634 -7.38 16.40 7.34
N ASN A 635 -6.16 15.89 7.51
CA ASN A 635 -4.96 16.56 7.03
C ASN A 635 -4.92 16.62 5.50
N PHE A 636 -5.23 15.52 4.83
CA PHE A 636 -5.18 15.42 3.37
C PHE A 636 -6.20 16.34 2.70
N PHE A 637 -7.48 16.24 3.09
CA PHE A 637 -8.56 17.07 2.52
C PHE A 637 -8.67 18.45 3.18
N ASN A 638 -7.82 18.76 4.15
CA ASN A 638 -7.89 20.03 4.93
C ASN A 638 -9.31 20.29 5.47
N CYS A 639 -9.92 19.29 6.08
CA CYS A 639 -11.31 19.33 6.54
C CYS A 639 -11.43 19.16 8.06
N ASP A 640 -12.60 19.41 8.59
CA ASP A 640 -12.90 19.26 10.02
C ASP A 640 -13.12 17.78 10.41
N TYR A 641 -13.16 17.50 11.72
CA TYR A 641 -13.34 16.15 12.25
C TYR A 641 -14.64 15.47 11.77
N PRO A 642 -15.84 16.12 11.79
CA PRO A 642 -17.05 15.49 11.29
C PRO A 642 -16.96 15.06 9.82
N THR A 643 -16.34 15.89 8.97
CA THR A 643 -16.14 15.58 7.54
C THR A 643 -15.16 14.43 7.36
N GLY A 644 -14.00 14.47 8.05
CA GLY A 644 -13.02 13.40 7.99
C GLY A 644 -13.59 12.06 8.49
N LEU A 645 -14.39 12.07 9.56
CA LEU A 645 -15.09 10.90 10.08
C LEU A 645 -16.09 10.35 9.07
N GLY A 646 -16.84 11.20 8.37
CA GLY A 646 -17.77 10.80 7.32
C GLY A 646 -17.08 10.08 6.17
N ILE A 647 -15.95 10.62 5.70
CA ILE A 647 -15.15 9.99 4.63
C ILE A 647 -14.63 8.61 5.06
N ILE A 648 -14.15 8.48 6.31
CA ILE A 648 -13.72 7.17 6.86
C ILE A 648 -14.88 6.19 6.93
N GLN A 649 -16.08 6.63 7.37
CA GLN A 649 -17.27 5.79 7.38
C GLN A 649 -17.64 5.31 5.97
N ASP A 650 -17.60 6.17 4.98
CA ASP A 650 -17.88 5.81 3.57
C ASP A 650 -16.83 4.82 3.04
N LEU A 651 -15.57 5.00 3.40
CA LEU A 651 -14.51 4.05 3.05
C LEU A 651 -14.76 2.68 3.69
N MET A 652 -15.09 2.62 4.98
CA MET A 652 -15.44 1.38 5.66
C MET A 652 -16.61 0.67 4.98
N ASN A 653 -17.67 1.43 4.66
CA ASN A 653 -18.84 0.90 3.95
C ASN A 653 -18.48 0.34 2.56
N SER A 654 -17.59 1.03 1.86
CA SER A 654 -17.14 0.62 0.52
C SER A 654 -16.26 -0.63 0.60
N ARG A 655 -15.36 -0.73 1.60
CA ARG A 655 -14.55 -1.94 1.83
C ARG A 655 -15.42 -3.15 2.21
N MET A 656 -16.44 -2.96 3.04
CA MET A 656 -17.40 -4.03 3.36
C MET A 656 -18.16 -4.52 2.14
N ARG A 657 -18.62 -3.60 1.27
CA ARG A 657 -19.30 -3.96 0.00
C ARG A 657 -18.34 -4.69 -0.95
N GLN A 658 -17.08 -4.28 -1.01
CA GLN A 658 -16.06 -4.99 -1.79
C GLN A 658 -15.86 -6.41 -1.25
N PHE A 659 -15.71 -6.60 0.06
CA PHE A 659 -15.63 -7.92 0.68
C PHE A 659 -16.81 -8.82 0.25
N GLN A 660 -18.04 -8.30 0.33
CA GLN A 660 -19.24 -9.03 -0.07
C GLN A 660 -19.25 -9.34 -1.57
N HIS A 661 -18.81 -8.39 -2.41
CA HIS A 661 -18.72 -8.59 -3.86
C HIS A 661 -17.71 -9.68 -4.23
N VAL A 662 -16.51 -9.61 -3.69
CA VAL A 662 -15.45 -10.61 -3.94
C VAL A 662 -15.91 -12.00 -3.50
N ALA A 663 -16.46 -12.11 -2.30
CA ALA A 663 -16.95 -13.39 -1.77
C ALA A 663 -18.09 -13.99 -2.63
N ALA A 664 -18.99 -13.15 -3.13
CA ALA A 664 -20.17 -13.61 -3.88
C ALA A 664 -19.90 -13.85 -5.38
N HIS A 665 -18.98 -13.10 -5.99
CA HIS A 665 -18.83 -13.07 -7.45
C HIS A 665 -17.44 -13.47 -7.94
N GLU A 666 -16.36 -13.02 -7.28
CA GLU A 666 -15.01 -13.28 -7.76
C GLU A 666 -14.46 -14.63 -7.28
N LEU A 667 -14.69 -14.99 -6.02
CA LEU A 667 -14.24 -16.30 -5.48
C LEU A 667 -14.83 -17.51 -6.21
N PRO A 668 -16.13 -17.57 -6.53
CA PRO A 668 -16.67 -18.66 -7.34
C PRO A 668 -15.97 -18.80 -8.70
N VAL A 669 -15.71 -17.66 -9.38
CA VAL A 669 -14.99 -17.64 -10.66
C VAL A 669 -13.55 -18.14 -10.49
N LEU A 670 -12.84 -17.68 -9.45
CA LEU A 670 -11.50 -18.17 -9.11
C LEU A 670 -11.50 -19.68 -8.90
N CYS A 671 -12.49 -20.21 -8.16
CA CYS A 671 -12.64 -21.64 -7.93
C CYS A 671 -12.83 -22.44 -9.23
N ASP A 672 -13.57 -21.86 -10.19
CA ASP A 672 -13.79 -22.48 -11.50
C ASP A 672 -12.52 -22.41 -12.37
N ASP A 673 -11.85 -21.25 -12.41
CA ASP A 673 -10.61 -21.04 -13.14
C ASP A 673 -9.51 -22.02 -12.71
N PHE A 674 -9.38 -22.27 -11.41
CA PHE A 674 -8.42 -23.23 -10.85
C PHE A 674 -8.98 -24.66 -10.75
N ARG A 675 -10.21 -24.93 -11.20
CA ARG A 675 -10.89 -26.23 -11.15
C ARG A 675 -10.84 -26.89 -9.77
N LEU A 676 -11.08 -26.08 -8.73
CA LEU A 676 -11.00 -26.57 -7.35
C LEU A 676 -12.07 -27.62 -7.05
N GLY A 677 -11.65 -28.69 -6.37
CA GLY A 677 -12.55 -29.75 -5.89
C GLY A 677 -13.44 -29.29 -4.73
N LYS A 678 -14.46 -30.08 -4.39
CA LYS A 678 -15.46 -29.73 -3.35
C LYS A 678 -14.82 -29.44 -2.00
N THR A 679 -13.80 -30.16 -1.58
CA THR A 679 -13.12 -29.97 -0.29
C THR A 679 -12.42 -28.62 -0.23
N ALA A 680 -11.70 -28.23 -1.30
CA ALA A 680 -11.02 -26.94 -1.35
C ALA A 680 -12.02 -25.77 -1.39
N ARG A 681 -13.13 -25.89 -2.13
CA ARG A 681 -14.20 -24.88 -2.14
C ARG A 681 -14.83 -24.71 -0.76
N GLN A 682 -15.13 -25.84 -0.07
CA GLN A 682 -15.65 -25.78 1.29
C GLN A 682 -14.67 -25.11 2.27
N ALA A 683 -13.37 -25.40 2.16
CA ALA A 683 -12.34 -24.76 2.97
C ALA A 683 -12.25 -23.25 2.72
N LEU A 684 -12.43 -22.80 1.47
CA LEU A 684 -12.52 -21.37 1.16
C LEU A 684 -13.79 -20.71 1.72
N ASP A 685 -14.94 -21.38 1.60
CA ASP A 685 -16.20 -20.90 2.20
C ASP A 685 -16.09 -20.78 3.73
N ASP A 686 -15.41 -21.73 4.37
CA ASP A 686 -15.13 -21.71 5.80
C ASP A 686 -14.22 -20.55 6.16
N TYR A 687 -13.17 -20.32 5.38
CA TYR A 687 -12.25 -19.20 5.56
C TYR A 687 -12.96 -17.83 5.39
N VAL A 688 -13.84 -17.68 4.41
CA VAL A 688 -14.67 -16.46 4.26
C VAL A 688 -15.52 -16.21 5.49
N ARG A 689 -16.11 -17.27 6.07
CA ARG A 689 -16.90 -17.15 7.33
C ARG A 689 -16.02 -16.76 8.51
N GLU A 690 -14.81 -17.27 8.60
CA GLU A 690 -13.86 -16.83 9.63
C GLU A 690 -13.52 -15.35 9.52
N LEU A 691 -13.33 -14.81 8.29
CA LEU A 691 -13.12 -13.38 8.10
C LEU A 691 -14.35 -12.54 8.48
N GLN A 692 -15.56 -13.04 8.23
CA GLN A 692 -16.81 -12.40 8.67
C GLN A 692 -16.90 -12.36 10.21
N ASP A 693 -16.64 -13.50 10.86
CA ASP A 693 -16.61 -13.60 12.32
C ASP A 693 -15.51 -12.69 12.90
N TRP A 694 -14.35 -12.60 12.24
CA TRP A 694 -13.24 -11.74 12.62
C TRP A 694 -13.62 -10.26 12.62
N MET A 695 -14.22 -9.75 11.54
CA MET A 695 -14.67 -8.36 11.48
C MET A 695 -15.77 -8.05 12.49
N ALA A 696 -16.77 -8.95 12.61
CA ALA A 696 -17.88 -8.77 13.53
C ALA A 696 -17.44 -8.86 15.00
N GLY A 697 -16.51 -9.76 15.33
CA GLY A 697 -15.91 -9.92 16.65
C GLY A 697 -15.11 -8.70 17.07
N ILE A 698 -14.29 -8.15 16.16
CA ILE A 698 -13.53 -6.91 16.40
C ILE A 698 -14.47 -5.73 16.66
N LEU A 699 -15.50 -5.53 15.83
CA LEU A 699 -16.47 -4.45 16.07
C LEU A 699 -17.21 -4.63 17.41
N THR A 700 -17.61 -5.84 17.75
CA THR A 700 -18.26 -6.16 19.02
C THR A 700 -17.36 -5.81 20.21
N TRP A 701 -16.07 -6.16 20.13
CA TRP A 701 -15.11 -5.82 21.18
C TRP A 701 -14.90 -4.32 21.33
N HIS A 702 -14.81 -3.56 20.22
CA HIS A 702 -14.69 -2.10 20.28
C HIS A 702 -15.91 -1.44 20.92
N ARG A 703 -17.12 -1.94 20.61
CA ARG A 703 -18.38 -1.43 21.15
C ARG A 703 -18.58 -1.74 22.63
N ASP A 704 -18.33 -2.98 23.01
CA ASP A 704 -18.71 -3.52 24.33
C ASP A 704 -17.53 -3.49 25.32
N GLY A 705 -16.28 -3.42 24.86
CA GLY A 705 -15.09 -3.25 25.68
C GLY A 705 -14.95 -1.84 26.25
N ASN A 706 -14.00 -1.67 27.18
CA ASN A 706 -13.80 -0.39 27.86
C ASN A 706 -12.50 0.35 27.45
N ARG A 707 -11.64 -0.25 26.58
CA ARG A 707 -10.33 0.29 26.24
C ARG A 707 -10.36 1.75 25.81
N TYR A 708 -11.37 2.17 25.07
CA TYR A 708 -11.49 3.51 24.49
C TYR A 708 -12.48 4.43 25.23
N LYS A 709 -13.05 3.98 26.34
CA LYS A 709 -13.92 4.81 27.17
C LYS A 709 -13.11 5.87 27.93
N GLU A 710 -13.59 7.08 27.98
CA GLU A 710 -12.89 8.21 28.60
C GLU A 710 -12.50 7.95 30.07
N SER A 711 -13.29 7.17 30.81
CA SER A 711 -12.94 6.75 32.18
C SER A 711 -11.64 5.98 32.25
N GLU A 712 -11.43 5.04 31.30
CA GLU A 712 -10.22 4.22 31.21
C GLU A 712 -9.04 4.99 30.63
N LEU A 713 -9.28 5.91 29.68
CA LEU A 713 -8.24 6.80 29.14
C LEU A 713 -7.68 7.74 30.23
N ARG A 714 -8.52 8.17 31.16
CA ARG A 714 -8.11 9.00 32.31
C ARG A 714 -7.52 8.22 33.47
N TYR A 715 -7.69 6.90 33.50
CA TYR A 715 -7.14 6.05 34.54
C TYR A 715 -5.60 5.99 34.43
N LYS A 716 -4.92 6.27 35.56
CA LYS A 716 -3.45 6.26 35.64
C LYS A 716 -2.98 5.05 36.42
N VAL A 717 -2.23 4.19 35.75
CA VAL A 717 -1.56 3.04 36.35
C VAL A 717 -0.60 3.51 37.44
N GLY A 718 -0.70 2.93 38.65
CA GLY A 718 0.21 3.24 39.74
C GLY A 718 0.01 4.61 40.41
N ALA A 719 -1.14 5.25 40.30
CA ALA A 719 -1.43 6.58 40.84
C ALA A 719 -1.34 6.66 42.41
N ALA A 720 -1.04 5.56 43.10
CA ALA A 720 -0.79 5.53 44.54
C ALA A 720 0.59 6.07 44.98
N SER A 721 1.52 6.34 44.07
CA SER A 721 2.81 6.96 44.42
C SER A 721 2.95 8.38 43.88
N ARG A 722 2.48 9.36 44.65
CA ARG A 722 2.64 10.79 44.38
C ARG A 722 4.07 11.31 44.66
N PHE A 723 5.11 10.63 44.27
CA PHE A 723 6.50 11.17 44.34
C PHE A 723 7.33 10.74 43.15
N GLY A 724 7.17 11.47 42.08
CA GLY A 724 8.10 11.53 40.98
C GLY A 724 8.16 12.97 40.51
N ALA A 725 9.01 13.78 41.16
CA ALA A 725 9.33 15.11 40.63
C ALA A 725 9.99 14.93 39.22
N PRO A 726 9.70 15.79 38.25
CA PRO A 726 10.31 15.72 36.93
C PRO A 726 11.83 15.90 37.08
N THR A 727 12.59 14.86 36.77
CA THR A 727 14.06 14.83 36.85
C THR A 727 14.71 15.36 35.57
N GLY A 728 14.29 16.52 35.06
CA GLY A 728 14.91 17.12 33.88
C GLY A 728 14.68 18.61 33.75
N LEU A 729 15.75 19.37 33.51
CA LEU A 729 15.73 20.80 33.19
C LEU A 729 15.25 21.04 31.75
N GLY A 730 14.11 20.46 31.34
CA GLY A 730 13.52 20.65 30.01
C GLY A 730 12.36 21.63 30.01
N THR A 731 11.89 22.00 28.81
CA THR A 731 10.75 22.89 28.56
C THR A 731 9.45 22.49 29.28
N SER A 732 9.32 21.20 29.65
CA SER A 732 8.19 20.67 30.46
C SER A 732 8.21 21.20 31.91
N ALA A 733 9.40 21.34 32.52
CA ALA A 733 9.53 21.90 33.86
C ALA A 733 9.22 23.39 33.89
N ALA A 734 9.59 24.13 32.83
CA ALA A 734 9.25 25.54 32.65
C ALA A 734 7.74 25.76 32.51
N ARG A 735 7.03 24.85 31.82
CA ARG A 735 5.56 24.93 31.70
C ARG A 735 4.84 24.67 33.02
N ILE A 736 5.34 23.74 33.86
CA ILE A 736 4.75 23.48 35.19
C ILE A 736 4.99 24.69 36.12
N ALA A 737 6.17 25.27 36.12
CA ALA A 737 6.47 26.47 36.88
C ALA A 737 5.62 27.70 36.46
N PHE A 738 5.33 27.86 35.14
CA PHE A 738 4.47 28.93 34.64
C PHE A 738 3.01 28.73 35.04
N THR A 739 2.53 27.50 35.14
CA THR A 739 1.14 27.20 35.53
C THR A 739 0.92 27.38 37.04
N GLU A 740 1.91 27.15 37.88
CA GLU A 740 1.86 27.44 39.33
C GLU A 740 1.97 28.94 39.62
N ALA A 741 2.83 29.68 38.91
CA ALA A 741 2.98 31.13 39.07
C ALA A 741 1.70 31.89 38.68
N THR A 742 0.92 31.41 37.73
CA THR A 742 -0.37 32.01 37.34
C THR A 742 -1.54 31.62 38.28
N ARG A 743 -1.41 30.58 39.13
CA ARG A 743 -2.41 30.25 40.16
C ARG A 743 -2.22 30.99 41.47
N THR A 744 -1.03 31.50 41.76
CA THR A 744 -0.76 32.31 42.97
C THR A 744 -0.94 33.81 42.76
N ALA A 745 -1.24 34.26 41.51
CA ALA A 745 -1.50 35.64 41.18
C ALA A 745 -2.97 35.98 40.87
N ARG A 746 -3.92 35.11 41.34
CA ARG A 746 -5.36 35.39 41.33
C ARG A 746 -5.95 35.27 42.73
#